data_ac52d93d4babcdec523cc51d15018f86
#
_entry.id   ac52d93d4babcdec523cc51d15018f86
#
_cell.length_a   1.000
_cell.length_b   1.000
_cell.length_c   1.000
_cell.angle_alpha   90.00
_cell.angle_beta   90.00
_cell.angle_gamma   90.00
#
_symmetry.space_group_name_H-M   'P 1'
#
loop_
_entity.id
_entity.type
_entity.pdbx_description
1 polymer ?
#
loop_
_entity_poly.entity_id
_entity_poly.type
_entity_poly.pdbx_seq_one_letter_code
_entity_poly.pdbx_strand_id
1 'polypeptide(L)'
;MQENRSFDHSFGTLKGVRGFNDPRAIRLPNNNKVFLQTNPKGETFAPFRLDLKETNATWMSSLPHSWENQVDARNDGKYDQWLQAKPSGYEEYNEMPLTLGYYDREDIPFYYALADAFTVCDQNFCSSLTGTTPNRLYMWSGTIREKASFESKANVKNEDVDYGRWAYWKSFPERLEEAGISWRIYQNEISLRSGLEGESDAWLSNFTDNSIEWFDQYKVKFAPEYHTYLHKVKDIIPVRIGELKAKISSVLGQELEKAKRELVNLQSFLEILKVDIVEYTPENFEKLSDFQKNLHKKAFTNNRAAVDYRELVTVEYDDNGTKRSLEVPKGDVLYQFRKDVSEDKLPAVSWLVAPENFSDHPGAPWYGAWYVSEVMEILTKNPEIWKKTIFILAYDENDGYFDHVPPFVPPHHVKSDTGKVSPGIDTSVEHVNIEHEKLRKYKNPEKDARESPIGLGFRVPLVIASPWSRGGQVCSEVFDHTSMIQFLEKFVSKKFNKNVKEENISDWRRTVCGDLTSVFKPYNGEKIAMPEFVKKEPFIESIHAAKFKKLPNNYKALTAEEVMEANKSLEKSDWMPKQEKGIKRACALPYELYVEGKERDDKFEITFKVGKQMFGEEAVGCPFVVYFRENGELKTRNYAVKAGDAITDTWMLDSEKFKFEVYGPNGFYRAFKVNVETNSFESKLWYQESKDRKFNGNIDLQIKNISANNIQVEVVDLAYGTGIKTITLSKNEYKKVSLDLLKSHSWYDFLIRTKGTKEAGWQYAGHVETGKESFTDPQMGGIV
;
A
#
# COMPACT_ATOMS: atom_id res chain seq x y z
N MET A 1 8.22 9.05 3.59
CA MET A 1 6.86 8.45 3.36
C MET A 1 5.93 9.59 3.05
N GLN A 2 5.20 9.49 1.94
CA GLN A 2 4.17 10.42 1.48
C GLN A 2 2.78 9.91 1.88
N GLU A 3 1.73 10.66 1.59
CA GLU A 3 0.38 10.44 2.09
C GLU A 3 -0.62 10.02 1.01
N ASN A 4 -1.45 9.06 1.39
CA ASN A 4 -2.82 8.80 0.95
C ASN A 4 -3.02 8.65 -0.56
N ARG A 5 -2.30 7.71 -1.21
CA ARG A 5 -2.54 7.39 -2.64
C ARG A 5 -2.52 5.88 -2.87
N SER A 6 -3.53 5.34 -3.56
CA SER A 6 -3.49 3.95 -3.98
C SER A 6 -2.50 3.74 -5.14
N PHE A 7 -2.10 2.48 -5.33
CA PHE A 7 -1.20 2.13 -6.44
C PHE A 7 -1.87 2.38 -7.80
N ASP A 8 -3.11 1.94 -7.99
CA ASP A 8 -3.82 2.16 -9.26
C ASP A 8 -4.09 3.63 -9.54
N HIS A 9 -4.41 4.42 -8.51
CA HIS A 9 -4.60 5.87 -8.63
C HIS A 9 -3.36 6.56 -9.19
N SER A 10 -2.16 6.13 -8.79
CA SER A 10 -0.90 6.76 -9.19
C SER A 10 -0.25 6.07 -10.38
N PHE A 11 -0.22 4.74 -10.42
CA PHE A 11 0.55 3.94 -11.37
C PHE A 11 -0.26 2.90 -12.16
N GLY A 12 -1.58 2.86 -12.03
CA GLY A 12 -2.41 1.88 -12.71
C GLY A 12 -2.28 1.88 -14.25
N THR A 13 -1.83 3.00 -14.85
CA THR A 13 -1.55 3.09 -16.29
C THR A 13 -0.08 2.92 -16.65
N LEU A 14 0.84 2.77 -15.69
CA LEU A 14 2.26 2.63 -15.96
C LEU A 14 2.54 1.30 -16.70
N LYS A 15 3.42 1.35 -17.69
CA LYS A 15 3.87 0.18 -18.43
C LYS A 15 4.46 -0.90 -17.52
N GLY A 16 4.04 -2.15 -17.73
CA GLY A 16 4.65 -3.34 -17.14
C GLY A 16 4.26 -3.64 -15.69
N VAL A 17 3.53 -2.77 -15.00
CA VAL A 17 3.03 -3.03 -13.65
C VAL A 17 1.68 -3.77 -13.71
N ARG A 18 1.31 -4.42 -12.61
CA ARG A 18 -0.03 -4.98 -12.42
C ARG A 18 -1.03 -3.86 -12.17
N GLY A 19 -1.56 -3.31 -13.26
CA GLY A 19 -2.44 -2.16 -13.33
C GLY A 19 -3.75 -2.48 -14.04
N PHE A 20 -4.30 -1.51 -14.78
CA PHE A 20 -5.63 -1.63 -15.38
C PHE A 20 -5.76 -2.70 -16.48
N ASN A 21 -4.67 -3.21 -17.02
CA ASN A 21 -4.67 -4.33 -17.96
C ASN A 21 -4.46 -5.70 -17.29
N ASP A 22 -4.59 -5.82 -15.95
CA ASP A 22 -4.40 -7.11 -15.29
C ASP A 22 -5.38 -8.17 -15.84
N PRO A 23 -4.89 -9.19 -16.57
CA PRO A 23 -5.76 -10.22 -17.15
C PRO A 23 -6.38 -11.13 -16.08
N ARG A 24 -5.82 -11.11 -14.86
CA ARG A 24 -6.23 -11.96 -13.74
C ARG A 24 -6.92 -11.18 -12.63
N ALA A 25 -7.41 -9.95 -12.95
CA ALA A 25 -8.23 -9.18 -12.03
C ALA A 25 -9.49 -9.98 -11.61
N ILE A 26 -9.85 -9.91 -10.34
CA ILE A 26 -10.98 -10.64 -9.78
C ILE A 26 -12.31 -10.22 -10.42
N ARG A 27 -13.32 -11.08 -10.26
CA ARG A 27 -14.71 -10.75 -10.60
C ARG A 27 -15.53 -10.53 -9.34
N LEU A 28 -16.34 -9.49 -9.37
CA LEU A 28 -17.30 -9.14 -8.33
C LEU A 28 -18.43 -10.18 -8.21
N PRO A 29 -19.25 -10.16 -7.15
CA PRO A 29 -20.40 -11.05 -7.01
C PRO A 29 -21.36 -11.02 -8.20
N ASN A 30 -21.56 -9.85 -8.83
CA ASN A 30 -22.38 -9.67 -10.02
C ASN A 30 -21.69 -10.11 -11.35
N ASN A 31 -20.54 -10.79 -11.28
CA ASN A 31 -19.69 -11.23 -12.39
C ASN A 31 -19.02 -10.10 -13.21
N ASN A 32 -19.15 -8.86 -12.86
CA ASN A 32 -18.36 -7.79 -13.45
C ASN A 32 -16.89 -7.95 -13.07
N LYS A 33 -15.98 -7.51 -13.95
CA LYS A 33 -14.59 -7.30 -13.55
C LYS A 33 -14.52 -6.25 -12.45
N VAL A 34 -13.58 -6.37 -11.54
CA VAL A 34 -13.43 -5.52 -10.35
C VAL A 34 -13.38 -4.01 -10.65
N PHE A 35 -12.93 -3.63 -11.83
CA PHE A 35 -12.89 -2.24 -12.29
C PHE A 35 -14.27 -1.59 -12.47
N LEU A 36 -15.33 -2.40 -12.65
CA LEU A 36 -16.68 -1.95 -12.92
C LEU A 36 -17.49 -1.96 -11.62
N GLN A 37 -17.41 -0.84 -10.87
CA GLN A 37 -18.05 -0.69 -9.59
C GLN A 37 -19.48 -0.16 -9.74
N THR A 38 -20.41 -0.72 -8.97
CA THR A 38 -21.83 -0.35 -9.02
C THR A 38 -22.23 0.36 -7.72
N ASN A 39 -22.88 1.53 -7.85
CA ASN A 39 -23.37 2.29 -6.70
C ASN A 39 -24.71 1.74 -6.18
N PRO A 40 -25.22 2.23 -5.01
CA PRO A 40 -26.51 1.80 -4.48
C PRO A 40 -27.73 2.10 -5.37
N LYS A 41 -27.58 3.01 -6.35
CA LYS A 41 -28.62 3.32 -7.33
C LYS A 41 -28.66 2.31 -8.50
N GLY A 42 -27.72 1.36 -8.53
CA GLY A 42 -27.57 0.38 -9.62
C GLY A 42 -26.79 0.89 -10.84
N GLU A 43 -26.17 2.06 -10.73
CA GLU A 43 -25.36 2.66 -11.78
C GLU A 43 -23.91 2.13 -11.70
N THR A 44 -23.36 1.68 -12.83
CA THR A 44 -22.00 1.12 -12.91
C THR A 44 -21.05 2.13 -13.52
N PHE A 45 -19.90 2.31 -12.88
CA PHE A 45 -18.84 3.23 -13.29
C PHE A 45 -17.53 2.47 -13.51
N ALA A 46 -16.70 3.00 -14.42
CA ALA A 46 -15.32 2.58 -14.62
C ALA A 46 -14.34 3.63 -14.03
N PRO A 47 -13.07 3.27 -13.80
CA PRO A 47 -12.05 4.25 -13.43
C PRO A 47 -11.92 5.34 -14.51
N PHE A 48 -11.71 6.59 -14.08
CA PHE A 48 -11.64 7.75 -14.96
C PHE A 48 -10.45 8.66 -14.64
N ARG A 49 -9.85 9.27 -15.65
CA ARG A 49 -8.72 10.18 -15.47
C ARG A 49 -9.17 11.49 -14.85
N LEU A 50 -8.46 11.95 -13.83
CA LEU A 50 -8.72 13.21 -13.13
C LEU A 50 -8.22 14.44 -13.91
N ASP A 51 -7.21 14.28 -14.76
CA ASP A 51 -6.65 15.31 -15.67
C ASP A 51 -6.22 16.60 -14.93
N LEU A 52 -5.05 16.58 -14.31
CA LEU A 52 -4.52 17.70 -13.54
C LEU A 52 -4.25 18.96 -14.39
N LYS A 53 -4.08 18.80 -15.69
CA LYS A 53 -3.85 19.93 -16.59
C LYS A 53 -5.10 20.74 -16.86
N GLU A 54 -6.27 20.09 -16.88
CA GLU A 54 -7.52 20.72 -17.29
C GLU A 54 -8.54 20.89 -16.15
N THR A 55 -8.25 20.32 -14.98
CA THR A 55 -9.19 20.28 -13.84
C THR A 55 -8.56 20.75 -12.54
N ASN A 56 -9.40 20.96 -11.52
CA ASN A 56 -8.95 21.28 -10.17
C ASN A 56 -8.75 20.05 -9.26
N ALA A 57 -8.50 18.87 -9.83
CA ALA A 57 -8.43 17.62 -9.08
C ALA A 57 -7.42 17.62 -7.92
N THR A 58 -6.33 18.39 -8.02
CA THR A 58 -5.36 18.56 -6.92
C THR A 58 -5.87 19.39 -5.75
N TRP A 59 -7.02 20.04 -5.90
CA TRP A 59 -7.66 20.88 -4.88
C TRP A 59 -8.96 20.29 -4.36
N MET A 60 -9.27 19.04 -4.75
CA MET A 60 -10.35 18.28 -4.17
C MET A 60 -9.88 17.66 -2.84
N SER A 61 -10.80 17.49 -1.90
CA SER A 61 -10.45 16.97 -0.59
C SER A 61 -10.32 15.45 -0.58
N SER A 62 -9.78 14.92 0.53
CA SER A 62 -9.67 13.49 0.82
C SER A 62 -11.03 12.78 0.84
N LEU A 63 -11.01 11.49 0.59
CA LEU A 63 -12.14 10.59 0.67
C LEU A 63 -12.19 9.89 2.05
N PRO A 64 -13.33 9.28 2.45
CA PRO A 64 -13.39 8.51 3.69
C PRO A 64 -12.38 7.36 3.71
N HIS A 65 -11.49 7.33 4.71
CA HIS A 65 -10.41 6.34 4.86
C HIS A 65 -10.21 5.84 6.30
N SER A 66 -11.23 5.99 7.15
CA SER A 66 -11.22 5.40 8.48
C SER A 66 -11.32 3.87 8.44
N TRP A 67 -11.06 3.22 9.57
CA TRP A 67 -11.20 1.77 9.74
C TRP A 67 -12.49 1.21 9.13
N GLU A 68 -13.63 1.82 9.47
CA GLU A 68 -14.93 1.35 8.99
C GLU A 68 -15.03 1.43 7.45
N ASN A 69 -14.62 2.55 6.89
CA ASN A 69 -14.70 2.76 5.43
C ASN A 69 -13.79 1.82 4.65
N GLN A 70 -12.61 1.50 5.19
CA GLN A 70 -11.66 0.57 4.56
C GLN A 70 -12.18 -0.86 4.64
N VAL A 71 -12.71 -1.29 5.80
CA VAL A 71 -13.30 -2.62 5.98
C VAL A 71 -14.53 -2.81 5.10
N ASP A 72 -15.40 -1.79 5.04
CA ASP A 72 -16.62 -1.83 4.23
C ASP A 72 -16.29 -1.88 2.72
N ALA A 73 -15.28 -1.15 2.25
CA ALA A 73 -14.85 -1.21 0.84
C ALA A 73 -14.31 -2.59 0.47
N ARG A 74 -13.57 -3.24 1.37
CA ARG A 74 -13.10 -4.62 1.18
C ARG A 74 -14.25 -5.64 1.17
N ASN A 75 -15.29 -5.44 1.98
CA ASN A 75 -16.50 -6.28 2.10
C ASN A 75 -16.20 -7.79 2.11
N ASP A 76 -15.42 -8.27 3.11
CA ASP A 76 -15.01 -9.68 3.24
C ASP A 76 -14.36 -10.29 1.98
N GLY A 77 -13.68 -9.43 1.20
CA GLY A 77 -13.03 -9.81 -0.05
C GLY A 77 -13.94 -9.79 -1.28
N LYS A 78 -15.23 -9.49 -1.17
CA LYS A 78 -16.15 -9.33 -2.31
C LYS A 78 -15.83 -8.11 -3.15
N TYR A 79 -15.30 -7.04 -2.53
CA TYR A 79 -14.69 -5.89 -3.20
C TYR A 79 -15.65 -5.02 -4.02
N ASP A 80 -16.92 -5.08 -3.72
CA ASP A 80 -18.02 -4.49 -4.48
C ASP A 80 -18.70 -3.28 -3.81
N GLN A 81 -18.09 -2.73 -2.72
CA GLN A 81 -18.68 -1.65 -1.94
C GLN A 81 -17.91 -0.33 -2.01
N TRP A 82 -17.00 -0.16 -2.96
CA TRP A 82 -16.14 1.03 -3.04
C TRP A 82 -16.93 2.33 -3.16
N LEU A 83 -17.87 2.42 -4.09
CA LEU A 83 -18.69 3.63 -4.28
C LEU A 83 -19.60 3.93 -3.10
N GLN A 84 -20.01 2.90 -2.34
CA GLN A 84 -20.84 3.05 -1.16
C GLN A 84 -20.03 3.43 0.09
N ALA A 85 -18.84 2.87 0.26
CA ALA A 85 -17.98 3.08 1.42
C ALA A 85 -17.17 4.38 1.32
N LYS A 86 -16.98 4.93 0.11
CA LYS A 86 -16.07 6.04 -0.20
C LYS A 86 -16.74 7.24 -0.87
N PRO A 87 -17.96 7.68 -0.44
CA PRO A 87 -18.55 8.88 -1.03
C PRO A 87 -17.79 10.12 -0.57
N SER A 88 -17.65 11.12 -1.44
CA SER A 88 -17.12 12.41 -1.01
C SER A 88 -18.05 13.08 -0.01
N GLY A 89 -17.48 13.71 1.01
CA GLY A 89 -18.21 14.51 1.99
C GLY A 89 -18.62 15.91 1.51
N TYR A 90 -18.20 16.32 0.31
CA TYR A 90 -18.45 17.65 -0.24
C TYR A 90 -19.64 17.63 -1.19
N GLU A 91 -20.65 18.46 -0.92
CA GLU A 91 -21.90 18.56 -1.68
C GLU A 91 -21.65 18.83 -3.18
N GLU A 92 -20.63 19.61 -3.50
CA GLU A 92 -20.28 20.01 -4.87
C GLU A 92 -19.94 18.84 -5.78
N TYR A 93 -19.38 17.74 -5.23
CA TYR A 93 -18.96 16.56 -5.99
C TYR A 93 -19.26 15.22 -5.28
N ASN A 94 -20.29 15.18 -4.43
CA ASN A 94 -20.68 13.96 -3.71
C ASN A 94 -21.25 12.85 -4.62
N GLU A 95 -21.79 13.22 -5.79
CA GLU A 95 -22.27 12.27 -6.82
C GLU A 95 -21.15 11.78 -7.76
N MET A 96 -19.97 12.37 -7.69
CA MET A 96 -18.82 11.94 -8.48
C MET A 96 -18.28 10.61 -7.94
N PRO A 97 -18.01 9.60 -8.80
CA PRO A 97 -17.35 8.36 -8.37
C PRO A 97 -15.84 8.57 -8.12
N LEU A 98 -15.50 9.59 -7.30
CA LEU A 98 -14.13 10.10 -7.11
C LEU A 98 -13.16 9.01 -6.65
N THR A 99 -13.63 8.01 -5.89
CA THR A 99 -12.83 6.85 -5.50
C THR A 99 -12.20 6.14 -6.71
N LEU A 100 -12.83 6.17 -7.89
CA LEU A 100 -12.33 5.56 -9.13
C LEU A 100 -11.41 6.48 -9.94
N GLY A 101 -11.11 7.67 -9.44
CA GLY A 101 -10.23 8.63 -10.10
C GLY A 101 -8.78 8.17 -10.14
N TYR A 102 -8.08 8.34 -11.27
CA TYR A 102 -6.67 8.02 -11.42
C TYR A 102 -5.89 9.10 -12.15
N TYR A 103 -4.57 9.06 -11.99
CA TYR A 103 -3.59 9.87 -12.72
C TYR A 103 -2.84 9.03 -13.76
N ASP A 104 -2.36 9.68 -14.79
CA ASP A 104 -1.46 9.07 -15.77
C ASP A 104 -0.11 9.81 -15.84
N ARG A 105 0.73 9.44 -16.82
CA ARG A 105 2.05 10.04 -17.02
C ARG A 105 2.01 11.56 -17.27
N GLU A 106 0.95 12.05 -17.89
CA GLU A 106 0.83 13.48 -18.17
C GLU A 106 0.47 14.28 -16.93
N ASP A 107 -0.21 13.65 -15.97
CA ASP A 107 -0.61 14.27 -14.71
C ASP A 107 0.55 14.33 -13.70
N ILE A 108 1.30 13.23 -13.57
CA ILE A 108 2.39 13.10 -12.58
C ILE A 108 3.72 12.66 -13.24
N PRO A 109 4.23 13.44 -14.20
CA PRO A 109 5.36 13.04 -15.06
C PRO A 109 6.63 12.72 -14.29
N PHE A 110 6.92 13.42 -13.18
CA PHE A 110 8.11 13.17 -12.37
C PHE A 110 8.09 11.77 -11.73
N TYR A 111 6.95 11.35 -11.16
CA TYR A 111 6.84 10.02 -10.53
C TYR A 111 6.94 8.90 -11.56
N TYR A 112 6.38 9.08 -12.75
CA TYR A 112 6.56 8.13 -13.85
C TYR A 112 8.01 8.07 -14.33
N ALA A 113 8.69 9.21 -14.44
CA ALA A 113 10.11 9.24 -14.78
C ALA A 113 11.00 8.60 -13.70
N LEU A 114 10.64 8.75 -12.42
CA LEU A 114 11.29 8.08 -11.30
C LEU A 114 11.11 6.54 -11.39
N ALA A 115 9.89 6.07 -11.68
CA ALA A 115 9.58 4.65 -11.88
C ALA A 115 10.21 4.07 -13.16
N ASP A 116 10.51 4.89 -14.17
CA ASP A 116 11.24 4.48 -15.38
C ASP A 116 12.76 4.41 -15.15
N ALA A 117 13.28 5.19 -14.22
CA ALA A 117 14.69 5.18 -13.87
C ALA A 117 15.07 4.11 -12.84
N PHE A 118 14.16 3.80 -11.92
CA PHE A 118 14.41 2.96 -10.75
C PHE A 118 13.40 1.81 -10.63
N THR A 119 13.39 1.09 -9.50
CA THR A 119 12.49 -0.04 -9.32
C THR A 119 11.18 0.39 -8.67
N VAL A 120 10.06 0.05 -9.30
CA VAL A 120 8.71 0.15 -8.74
C VAL A 120 8.24 -1.20 -8.22
N CYS A 121 7.61 -1.23 -7.02
CA CYS A 121 7.08 -2.43 -6.39
C CYS A 121 5.56 -2.44 -6.53
N ASP A 122 5.02 -3.30 -7.41
CA ASP A 122 3.59 -3.31 -7.75
C ASP A 122 2.74 -4.27 -6.91
N GLN A 123 3.33 -4.89 -5.88
CA GLN A 123 2.67 -5.70 -4.87
C GLN A 123 2.99 -5.19 -3.45
N ASN A 124 3.16 -3.86 -3.30
CA ASN A 124 3.32 -3.22 -2.01
C ASN A 124 1.95 -2.78 -1.49
N PHE A 125 1.64 -3.20 -0.27
CA PHE A 125 0.38 -2.94 0.41
C PHE A 125 0.63 -2.03 1.62
N CYS A 126 -0.33 -1.17 1.98
CA CYS A 126 -0.28 -0.59 3.31
C CYS A 126 -0.51 -1.69 4.37
N SER A 127 -0.05 -1.45 5.60
CA SER A 127 -0.02 -2.51 6.62
C SER A 127 -1.38 -2.83 7.21
N SER A 128 -2.34 -1.91 7.10
CA SER A 128 -3.66 -2.07 7.70
C SER A 128 -4.78 -1.42 6.88
N LEU A 129 -5.99 -1.95 7.03
CA LEU A 129 -7.23 -1.40 6.50
C LEU A 129 -7.68 -0.18 7.34
N THR A 130 -6.81 0.84 7.42
CA THR A 130 -7.00 2.02 8.29
C THR A 130 -6.47 3.27 7.60
N GLY A 131 -6.58 4.40 8.29
CA GLY A 131 -5.96 5.66 7.87
C GLY A 131 -4.48 5.75 8.23
N THR A 132 -3.96 6.97 8.20
CA THR A 132 -2.55 7.38 8.33
C THR A 132 -1.87 6.85 9.59
N THR A 133 -2.42 7.17 10.79
CA THR A 133 -1.73 6.88 12.06
C THR A 133 -1.40 5.41 12.26
N PRO A 134 -2.34 4.46 12.13
CA PRO A 134 -2.01 3.04 12.32
C PRO A 134 -0.99 2.52 11.30
N ASN A 135 -1.07 2.94 10.03
CA ASN A 135 -0.11 2.55 9.00
C ASN A 135 1.30 3.07 9.30
N ARG A 136 1.42 4.30 9.80
CA ARG A 136 2.71 4.86 10.23
C ARG A 136 3.25 4.21 11.51
N LEU A 137 2.38 3.79 12.43
CA LEU A 137 2.81 2.99 13.59
C LEU A 137 3.45 1.66 13.16
N TYR A 138 2.91 0.98 12.14
CA TYR A 138 3.56 -0.21 11.56
C TYR A 138 4.96 0.10 10.98
N MET A 139 5.12 1.24 10.30
CA MET A 139 6.42 1.67 9.79
C MET A 139 7.43 1.93 10.92
N TRP A 140 6.98 2.49 12.05
CA TRP A 140 7.87 2.84 13.16
C TRP A 140 8.18 1.69 14.11
N SER A 141 7.27 0.71 14.23
CA SER A 141 7.35 -0.27 15.32
C SER A 141 6.88 -1.69 14.95
N GLY A 142 6.44 -1.93 13.72
CA GLY A 142 5.97 -3.24 13.28
C GLY A 142 4.62 -3.67 13.85
N THR A 143 3.94 -2.82 14.64
CA THR A 143 2.66 -3.12 15.30
C THR A 143 1.84 -1.87 15.57
N ILE A 144 0.54 -2.10 15.85
CA ILE A 144 -0.40 -1.09 16.36
C ILE A 144 -0.92 -1.45 17.76
N ARG A 145 -0.22 -2.34 18.47
CA ARG A 145 -0.61 -2.83 19.80
C ARG A 145 0.51 -2.62 20.81
N GLU A 146 0.13 -2.34 22.04
CA GLU A 146 1.10 -2.25 23.13
C GLU A 146 1.74 -3.61 23.46
N LYS A 147 0.99 -4.70 23.31
CA LYS A 147 1.44 -6.07 23.55
C LYS A 147 1.04 -6.98 22.38
N ALA A 148 1.88 -7.96 22.06
CA ALA A 148 1.61 -8.98 21.05
C ALA A 148 0.56 -9.99 21.57
N SER A 149 -0.68 -9.54 21.73
CA SER A 149 -1.81 -10.32 22.24
C SER A 149 -3.13 -9.85 21.64
N PHE A 150 -4.04 -10.76 21.36
CA PHE A 150 -5.41 -10.47 20.93
C PHE A 150 -6.16 -9.59 21.94
N GLU A 151 -5.87 -9.76 23.24
CA GLU A 151 -6.46 -8.99 24.33
C GLU A 151 -5.86 -7.59 24.49
N SER A 152 -4.79 -7.25 23.78
CA SER A 152 -4.28 -5.88 23.69
C SER A 152 -5.06 -5.12 22.63
N LYS A 153 -5.55 -3.93 22.97
CA LYS A 153 -6.32 -3.10 22.02
C LYS A 153 -5.51 -2.86 20.74
N ALA A 154 -6.14 -3.07 19.59
CA ALA A 154 -5.60 -2.62 18.30
C ALA A 154 -5.94 -1.14 18.10
N ASN A 155 -4.94 -0.31 17.85
CA ASN A 155 -5.12 1.11 17.58
C ASN A 155 -5.39 1.31 16.09
N VAL A 156 -6.64 1.04 15.67
CA VAL A 156 -7.05 1.05 14.25
C VAL A 156 -7.56 2.41 13.77
N LYS A 157 -7.66 3.40 14.65
CA LYS A 157 -8.12 4.75 14.30
C LYS A 157 -7.02 5.78 14.53
N ASN A 158 -7.03 6.84 13.73
CA ASN A 158 -6.04 7.92 13.86
C ASN A 158 -6.02 8.52 15.27
N GLU A 159 -7.19 8.66 15.89
CA GLU A 159 -7.31 9.21 17.23
C GLU A 159 -6.97 8.23 18.37
N ASP A 160 -6.63 6.98 18.11
CA ASP A 160 -6.28 6.02 19.16
C ASP A 160 -4.93 6.33 19.82
N VAL A 161 -4.00 6.91 19.08
CA VAL A 161 -2.69 7.39 19.55
C VAL A 161 -2.57 8.87 19.17
N ASP A 162 -2.24 9.72 20.14
CA ASP A 162 -2.20 11.17 20.00
C ASP A 162 -1.48 11.80 21.21
N TYR A 163 -1.31 13.12 21.24
CA TYR A 163 -0.81 13.86 22.40
C TYR A 163 -1.72 13.65 23.64
N GLY A 164 -1.17 12.95 24.67
CA GLY A 164 -1.90 12.51 25.84
C GLY A 164 -2.53 11.12 25.74
N ARG A 165 -2.49 10.49 24.60
CA ARG A 165 -2.79 9.07 24.37
C ARG A 165 -1.54 8.39 23.80
N TRP A 166 -0.52 8.34 24.62
CA TRP A 166 0.83 7.97 24.21
C TRP A 166 0.96 6.50 23.85
N ALA A 167 1.82 6.22 22.87
CA ALA A 167 2.37 4.89 22.62
C ALA A 167 3.53 4.63 23.58
N TYR A 168 3.54 3.45 24.23
CA TYR A 168 4.56 3.07 25.21
C TYR A 168 5.40 1.87 24.76
N TRP A 169 4.99 1.17 23.69
CA TRP A 169 5.77 0.06 23.17
C TRP A 169 6.99 0.55 22.40
N LYS A 170 7.96 -0.34 22.26
CA LYS A 170 9.26 -0.02 21.67
C LYS A 170 9.16 0.20 20.17
N SER A 171 9.81 1.23 19.68
CA SER A 171 9.92 1.56 18.26
C SER A 171 11.27 1.12 17.67
N PHE A 172 11.35 1.03 16.35
CA PHE A 172 12.58 0.61 15.68
C PHE A 172 13.74 1.61 15.80
N PRO A 173 13.55 2.96 15.77
CA PRO A 173 14.63 3.91 16.05
C PRO A 173 15.27 3.74 17.43
N GLU A 174 14.51 3.32 18.48
CA GLU A 174 15.10 3.01 19.79
C GLU A 174 16.04 1.82 19.71
N ARG A 175 15.67 0.79 18.93
CA ARG A 175 16.53 -0.39 18.71
C ARG A 175 17.83 -0.02 17.98
N LEU A 176 17.76 0.93 17.03
CA LEU A 176 18.94 1.48 16.38
C LEU A 176 19.82 2.23 17.37
N GLU A 177 19.23 3.05 18.25
CA GLU A 177 19.95 3.78 19.29
C GLU A 177 20.69 2.84 20.26
N GLU A 178 20.00 1.80 20.74
CA GLU A 178 20.59 0.76 21.61
C GLU A 178 21.75 0.02 20.93
N ALA A 179 21.64 -0.22 19.63
CA ALA A 179 22.69 -0.86 18.86
C ALA A 179 23.85 0.09 18.48
N GLY A 180 23.75 1.37 18.78
CA GLY A 180 24.74 2.39 18.41
C GLY A 180 24.80 2.67 16.90
N ILE A 181 23.70 2.44 16.18
CA ILE A 181 23.56 2.76 14.75
C ILE A 181 23.11 4.22 14.63
N SER A 182 23.79 4.99 13.79
CA SER A 182 23.40 6.40 13.58
C SER A 182 22.09 6.51 12.80
N TRP A 183 21.19 7.32 13.31
CA TRP A 183 19.89 7.57 12.70
C TRP A 183 19.40 8.99 12.96
N ARG A 184 18.46 9.50 12.15
CA ARG A 184 17.85 10.81 12.31
C ARG A 184 16.52 10.91 11.55
N ILE A 185 15.57 11.68 12.10
CA ILE A 185 14.34 12.07 11.42
C ILE A 185 14.46 13.56 11.10
N TYR A 186 14.37 13.90 9.80
CA TYR A 186 14.45 15.27 9.29
C TYR A 186 13.04 15.78 8.98
N GLN A 187 12.74 16.98 9.44
CA GLN A 187 11.49 17.69 9.22
C GLN A 187 11.75 19.19 9.23
N ASN A 188 10.85 20.00 8.66
CA ASN A 188 11.02 21.45 8.78
C ASN A 188 10.67 21.92 10.18
N GLU A 189 9.47 21.56 10.68
CA GLU A 189 9.02 21.85 12.04
C GLU A 189 8.17 20.68 12.59
N ILE A 190 8.04 20.58 13.91
CA ILE A 190 7.18 19.61 14.60
C ILE A 190 5.70 19.97 14.45
N SER A 191 4.82 18.99 14.64
CA SER A 191 3.37 19.19 14.67
C SER A 191 2.83 19.60 16.03
N LEU A 192 3.51 19.20 17.13
CA LEU A 192 3.11 19.67 18.46
C LEU A 192 3.12 21.19 18.50
N ARG A 193 2.02 21.80 18.97
CA ARG A 193 1.76 23.24 18.94
C ARG A 193 3.04 24.10 19.10
N SER A 194 3.55 24.56 18.00
CA SER A 194 4.76 25.40 17.91
C SER A 194 4.42 26.88 17.66
N GLY A 195 3.13 27.19 17.47
CA GLY A 195 2.64 28.53 17.13
C GLY A 195 2.58 28.83 15.65
N LEU A 196 2.68 27.79 14.80
CA LEU A 196 2.26 27.85 13.39
C LEU A 196 0.78 27.52 13.33
N GLU A 197 0.02 28.19 12.44
CA GLU A 197 -1.41 28.02 12.30
C GLU A 197 -1.85 28.28 10.83
N GLY A 198 -2.87 27.57 10.35
CA GLY A 198 -3.42 27.74 9.01
C GLY A 198 -2.37 27.51 7.91
N GLU A 199 -2.21 28.44 6.97
CA GLU A 199 -1.25 28.32 5.86
C GLU A 199 0.19 28.09 6.32
N SER A 200 0.61 28.75 7.43
CA SER A 200 1.96 28.52 7.96
C SER A 200 2.15 27.14 8.54
N ASP A 201 1.12 26.55 9.11
CA ASP A 201 1.15 25.15 9.57
C ASP A 201 1.25 24.18 8.39
N ALA A 202 0.36 24.31 7.41
CA ALA A 202 0.33 23.45 6.22
C ALA A 202 1.63 23.47 5.40
N TRP A 203 2.32 24.61 5.33
CA TRP A 203 3.59 24.74 4.60
C TRP A 203 4.85 24.37 5.39
N LEU A 204 4.79 24.38 6.73
CA LEU A 204 6.02 24.36 7.55
C LEU A 204 6.04 23.27 8.60
N SER A 205 4.90 22.79 9.12
CA SER A 205 4.80 21.71 10.12
C SER A 205 4.66 20.34 9.46
N ASN A 206 5.03 19.29 10.19
CA ASN A 206 5.11 17.93 9.67
C ASN A 206 3.76 17.18 9.56
N PHE A 207 2.63 17.84 9.79
CA PHE A 207 1.28 17.27 9.65
C PHE A 207 1.00 16.02 10.51
N THR A 208 1.73 15.80 11.61
CA THR A 208 1.73 14.58 12.42
C THR A 208 2.27 13.32 11.72
N ASP A 209 2.84 13.47 10.54
CA ASP A 209 3.50 12.43 9.76
C ASP A 209 4.73 11.84 10.46
N ASN A 210 5.34 12.61 11.37
CA ASN A 210 6.27 12.09 12.34
C ASN A 210 5.55 11.54 13.57
N SER A 211 4.85 10.40 13.44
CA SER A 211 4.09 9.79 14.54
C SER A 211 4.96 9.36 15.75
N ILE A 212 6.28 9.48 15.65
CA ILE A 212 7.20 9.35 16.81
C ILE A 212 6.92 10.45 17.85
N GLU A 213 6.33 11.56 17.48
CA GLU A 213 5.87 12.58 18.43
C GLU A 213 4.91 12.03 19.50
N TRP A 214 4.21 10.94 19.19
CA TRP A 214 3.25 10.30 20.09
C TRP A 214 3.83 9.14 20.91
N PHE A 215 5.10 8.80 20.74
CA PHE A 215 5.76 7.82 21.59
C PHE A 215 6.36 8.52 22.82
N ASP A 216 5.87 8.20 24.01
CA ASP A 216 6.24 8.89 25.27
C ASP A 216 7.75 8.96 25.51
N GLN A 217 8.49 7.92 25.13
CA GLN A 217 9.93 7.81 25.35
C GLN A 217 10.75 8.88 24.60
N TYR A 218 10.19 9.51 23.53
CA TYR A 218 10.87 10.57 22.78
C TYR A 218 10.67 11.96 23.37
N LYS A 219 9.74 12.12 24.31
CA LYS A 219 9.55 13.34 25.10
C LYS A 219 9.40 14.62 24.26
N VAL A 220 8.54 14.57 23.22
CA VAL A 220 8.36 15.70 22.26
C VAL A 220 8.05 17.02 22.93
N LYS A 221 7.37 17.03 24.09
CA LYS A 221 6.99 18.25 24.81
C LYS A 221 8.19 19.06 25.33
N PHE A 222 9.40 18.50 25.33
CA PHE A 222 10.63 19.26 25.60
C PHE A 222 11.16 20.04 24.40
N ALA A 223 10.47 20.01 23.25
CA ALA A 223 10.87 20.80 22.10
C ALA A 223 10.88 22.30 22.44
N PRO A 224 11.95 23.03 22.13
CA PRO A 224 12.08 24.46 22.44
C PRO A 224 10.95 25.32 21.84
N GLU A 225 10.43 24.93 20.69
CA GLU A 225 9.32 25.60 19.99
C GLU A 225 8.03 25.52 20.81
N TYR A 226 7.73 24.35 21.38
CA TYR A 226 6.57 24.16 22.26
C TYR A 226 6.70 24.99 23.54
N HIS A 227 7.85 24.95 24.18
CA HIS A 227 8.11 25.76 25.38
C HIS A 227 7.95 27.26 25.09
N THR A 228 8.51 27.75 23.99
CA THR A 228 8.35 29.16 23.55
C THR A 228 6.88 29.51 23.31
N TYR A 229 6.14 28.62 22.66
CA TYR A 229 4.69 28.79 22.41
C TYR A 229 3.91 28.89 23.72
N LEU A 230 4.14 27.99 24.69
CA LEU A 230 3.47 28.04 26.00
C LEU A 230 3.67 29.39 26.70
N HIS A 231 4.88 29.91 26.69
CA HIS A 231 5.19 31.23 27.28
C HIS A 231 4.50 32.38 26.53
N LYS A 232 4.36 32.29 25.23
CA LYS A 232 3.63 33.27 24.41
C LYS A 232 2.14 33.32 24.72
N VAL A 233 1.51 32.15 24.93
CA VAL A 233 0.04 32.06 25.04
C VAL A 233 -0.50 32.02 26.46
N LYS A 234 0.35 31.90 27.47
CA LYS A 234 -0.05 31.78 28.89
C LYS A 234 -0.96 32.91 29.38
N ASP A 235 -0.73 34.12 28.92
CA ASP A 235 -1.51 35.32 29.30
C ASP A 235 -2.67 35.59 28.30
N ILE A 236 -2.57 35.06 27.08
CA ILE A 236 -3.58 35.23 26.01
C ILE A 236 -4.78 34.31 26.22
N ILE A 237 -4.52 33.02 26.53
CA ILE A 237 -5.60 32.02 26.66
C ILE A 237 -6.65 32.37 27.71
N PRO A 238 -6.29 32.81 28.91
CA PRO A 238 -7.31 33.26 29.91
C PRO A 238 -8.19 34.41 29.42
N VAL A 239 -7.62 35.38 28.70
CA VAL A 239 -8.35 36.52 28.12
C VAL A 239 -9.34 36.02 27.07
N ARG A 240 -8.88 35.15 26.12
CA ARG A 240 -9.72 34.56 25.09
C ARG A 240 -10.87 33.73 25.66
N ILE A 241 -10.64 32.99 26.75
CA ILE A 241 -11.69 32.24 27.47
C ILE A 241 -12.73 33.23 28.01
N GLY A 242 -12.32 34.39 28.57
CA GLY A 242 -13.24 35.45 29.03
C GLY A 242 -14.11 36.02 27.92
N GLU A 243 -13.49 36.35 26.77
CA GLU A 243 -14.18 36.84 25.57
C GLU A 243 -15.22 35.83 25.05
N LEU A 244 -14.85 34.52 24.95
CA LEU A 244 -15.77 33.48 24.50
C LEU A 244 -16.94 33.28 25.45
N LYS A 245 -16.73 33.35 26.79
CA LYS A 245 -17.82 33.30 27.78
C LYS A 245 -18.78 34.45 27.60
N ALA A 246 -18.31 35.65 27.30
CA ALA A 246 -19.16 36.80 27.00
C ALA A 246 -19.92 36.59 25.67
N LYS A 247 -19.23 36.15 24.63
CA LYS A 247 -19.80 35.91 23.29
C LYS A 247 -20.93 34.87 23.30
N ILE A 248 -20.78 33.77 24.03
CA ILE A 248 -21.79 32.70 24.16
C ILE A 248 -23.17 33.26 24.65
N SER A 249 -23.19 34.34 25.43
CA SER A 249 -24.42 34.98 25.91
C SER A 249 -25.14 35.77 24.81
N SER A 250 -24.50 36.05 23.68
CA SER A 250 -25.04 36.95 22.63
C SER A 250 -25.24 36.28 21.26
N VAL A 251 -24.81 35.01 21.08
CA VAL A 251 -24.89 34.28 19.81
C VAL A 251 -25.87 33.10 19.90
N LEU A 252 -26.40 32.64 18.75
CA LEU A 252 -27.37 31.54 18.66
C LEU A 252 -26.99 30.56 17.55
N GLY A 253 -27.64 29.39 17.53
CA GLY A 253 -27.51 28.39 16.46
C GLY A 253 -26.09 27.84 16.31
N GLN A 254 -25.62 27.73 15.08
CA GLN A 254 -24.30 27.16 14.77
C GLN A 254 -23.14 27.96 15.38
N GLU A 255 -23.27 29.27 15.47
CA GLU A 255 -22.24 30.14 16.06
C GLU A 255 -22.09 29.89 17.56
N LEU A 256 -23.20 29.66 18.27
CA LEU A 256 -23.20 29.28 19.67
C LEU A 256 -22.47 27.93 19.89
N GLU A 257 -22.79 26.94 19.08
CA GLU A 257 -22.17 25.62 19.21
C GLU A 257 -20.67 25.65 18.86
N LYS A 258 -20.25 26.47 17.88
CA LYS A 258 -18.84 26.72 17.57
C LYS A 258 -18.12 27.38 18.76
N ALA A 259 -18.70 28.44 19.32
CA ALA A 259 -18.11 29.15 20.47
C ALA A 259 -18.00 28.25 21.71
N LYS A 260 -19.02 27.41 21.99
CA LYS A 260 -18.97 26.44 23.09
C LYS A 260 -17.85 25.43 22.92
N ARG A 261 -17.67 24.86 21.70
CA ARG A 261 -16.57 23.89 21.40
C ARG A 261 -15.20 24.54 21.56
N GLU A 262 -15.04 25.78 21.05
CA GLU A 262 -13.80 26.54 21.21
C GLU A 262 -13.49 26.79 22.70
N LEU A 263 -14.52 27.19 23.48
CA LEU A 263 -14.36 27.40 24.91
C LEU A 263 -13.90 26.15 25.66
N VAL A 264 -14.53 25.00 25.38
CA VAL A 264 -14.14 23.73 26.01
C VAL A 264 -12.70 23.37 25.65
N ASN A 265 -12.30 23.50 24.37
CA ASN A 265 -10.96 23.23 23.92
C ASN A 265 -9.90 24.14 24.59
N LEU A 266 -10.19 25.46 24.69
CA LEU A 266 -9.28 26.39 25.33
C LEU A 266 -9.18 26.18 26.84
N GLN A 267 -10.27 25.83 27.51
CA GLN A 267 -10.25 25.48 28.93
C GLN A 267 -9.39 24.21 29.18
N SER A 268 -9.59 23.17 28.38
CA SER A 268 -8.81 21.95 28.46
C SER A 268 -7.32 22.24 28.18
N PHE A 269 -7.03 23.06 27.17
CA PHE A 269 -5.66 23.46 26.89
C PHE A 269 -5.03 24.31 28.00
N LEU A 270 -5.80 25.19 28.66
CA LEU A 270 -5.32 25.97 29.79
C LEU A 270 -4.85 25.09 30.97
N GLU A 271 -5.54 23.98 31.22
CA GLU A 271 -5.13 23.04 32.28
C GLU A 271 -3.83 22.29 31.87
N ILE A 272 -3.72 21.89 30.60
CA ILE A 272 -2.46 21.30 30.06
C ILE A 272 -1.33 22.32 30.16
N LEU A 273 -1.54 23.55 29.75
CA LEU A 273 -0.54 24.62 29.75
C LEU A 273 0.02 24.89 31.17
N LYS A 274 -0.85 24.91 32.19
CA LYS A 274 -0.42 25.11 33.58
C LYS A 274 0.56 24.03 34.07
N VAL A 275 0.38 22.81 33.62
CA VAL A 275 1.25 21.68 33.94
C VAL A 275 2.52 21.74 33.08
N ASP A 276 2.33 21.78 31.77
CA ASP A 276 3.42 21.62 30.80
C ASP A 276 4.45 22.75 30.89
N ILE A 277 4.04 24.00 31.17
CA ILE A 277 4.97 25.14 31.29
C ILE A 277 5.96 25.03 32.47
N VAL A 278 5.60 24.23 33.47
CA VAL A 278 6.46 23.96 34.65
C VAL A 278 7.24 22.67 34.47
N GLU A 279 6.63 21.68 33.83
CA GLU A 279 7.23 20.34 33.66
C GLU A 279 8.28 20.30 32.56
N TYR A 280 7.97 20.87 31.38
CA TYR A 280 8.80 20.72 30.20
C TYR A 280 9.71 21.91 29.95
N THR A 281 10.55 22.20 30.97
CA THR A 281 11.54 23.28 30.91
C THR A 281 12.90 22.78 30.42
N PRO A 282 13.79 23.66 29.92
CA PRO A 282 15.17 23.28 29.56
C PRO A 282 15.93 22.64 30.71
N GLU A 283 15.73 23.10 31.96
CA GLU A 283 16.38 22.55 33.14
C GLU A 283 15.91 21.12 33.44
N ASN A 284 14.62 20.81 33.20
CA ASN A 284 14.08 19.47 33.36
C ASN A 284 14.53 18.55 32.21
N PHE A 285 14.71 19.07 31.00
CA PHE A 285 15.31 18.33 29.91
C PHE A 285 16.72 17.84 30.26
N GLU A 286 17.54 18.68 30.90
CA GLU A 286 18.90 18.29 31.29
C GLU A 286 18.93 17.16 32.32
N LYS A 287 17.84 16.92 33.06
CA LYS A 287 17.73 15.79 34.02
C LYS A 287 17.40 14.44 33.33
N LEU A 288 16.99 14.43 32.06
CA LEU A 288 16.75 13.20 31.33
C LEU A 288 18.06 12.40 31.19
N SER A 289 17.94 11.08 31.03
CA SER A 289 19.07 10.23 30.68
C SER A 289 19.65 10.62 29.30
N ASP A 290 20.93 10.32 29.09
CA ASP A 290 21.58 10.56 27.81
C ASP A 290 20.85 9.82 26.64
N PHE A 291 20.35 8.63 26.93
CA PHE A 291 19.53 7.87 25.98
C PHE A 291 18.27 8.64 25.56
N GLN A 292 17.49 9.15 26.51
CA GLN A 292 16.29 9.94 26.21
C GLN A 292 16.61 11.26 25.49
N LYS A 293 17.68 11.95 25.89
CA LYS A 293 18.14 13.16 25.16
C LYS A 293 18.55 12.86 23.75
N ASN A 294 19.21 11.74 23.51
CA ASN A 294 19.60 11.31 22.16
C ASN A 294 18.36 10.98 21.29
N LEU A 295 17.41 10.21 21.83
CA LEU A 295 16.15 9.94 21.15
C LEU A 295 15.46 11.24 20.74
N HIS A 296 15.26 12.17 21.68
CA HIS A 296 14.62 13.46 21.43
C HIS A 296 15.32 14.25 20.30
N LYS A 297 16.63 14.46 20.45
CA LYS A 297 17.43 15.27 19.50
C LYS A 297 17.44 14.69 18.09
N LYS A 298 17.44 13.36 17.95
CA LYS A 298 17.48 12.68 16.66
C LYS A 298 16.09 12.57 16.02
N ALA A 299 15.03 12.39 16.83
CA ALA A 299 13.66 12.28 16.35
C ALA A 299 13.08 13.63 15.89
N PHE A 300 13.54 14.73 16.50
CA PHE A 300 13.00 16.08 16.25
C PHE A 300 14.08 17.01 15.67
N THR A 301 14.78 16.50 14.63
CA THR A 301 15.73 17.32 13.88
C THR A 301 14.98 18.20 12.89
N ASN A 302 14.89 19.49 13.22
CA ASN A 302 14.24 20.50 12.39
C ASN A 302 15.22 21.53 11.80
N ASN A 303 14.71 22.48 11.03
CA ASN A 303 15.49 23.47 10.30
C ASN A 303 15.79 24.75 11.12
N ARG A 304 15.70 24.71 12.46
CA ARG A 304 15.89 25.89 13.34
C ARG A 304 17.20 26.65 13.16
N ALA A 305 18.20 26.04 12.54
CA ALA A 305 19.45 26.70 12.22
C ALA A 305 19.35 27.67 11.02
N ALA A 306 18.28 27.59 10.23
CA ALA A 306 17.96 28.55 9.17
C ALA A 306 17.09 29.67 9.74
N VAL A 307 17.47 30.93 9.49
CA VAL A 307 16.82 32.10 10.12
C VAL A 307 15.34 32.22 9.78
N ASP A 308 14.96 31.87 8.56
CA ASP A 308 13.63 32.06 7.97
C ASP A 308 12.84 30.74 7.78
N TYR A 309 13.21 29.67 8.51
CA TYR A 309 12.59 28.35 8.38
C TYR A 309 11.09 28.31 8.78
N ARG A 310 10.60 29.35 9.47
CA ARG A 310 9.21 29.49 9.90
C ARG A 310 8.49 30.66 9.21
N GLU A 311 9.06 31.21 8.15
CA GLU A 311 8.48 32.34 7.45
C GLU A 311 7.91 31.93 6.10
N LEU A 312 6.78 32.51 5.73
CA LEU A 312 6.23 32.46 4.39
C LEU A 312 6.55 33.75 3.65
N VAL A 313 6.54 33.68 2.32
CA VAL A 313 6.66 34.81 1.41
C VAL A 313 5.57 34.71 0.35
N THR A 314 4.94 35.85 0.04
CA THR A 314 3.97 35.95 -1.06
C THR A 314 4.71 35.98 -2.40
N VAL A 315 4.35 35.08 -3.29
CA VAL A 315 4.81 35.02 -4.69
C VAL A 315 3.65 35.44 -5.59
N GLU A 316 3.90 36.36 -6.50
CA GLU A 316 2.97 36.77 -7.57
C GLU A 316 3.38 36.14 -8.90
N TYR A 317 2.41 35.65 -9.67
CA TYR A 317 2.61 35.06 -10.99
C TYR A 317 1.48 35.44 -11.96
N ASP A 318 1.69 35.23 -13.24
CA ASP A 318 0.69 35.45 -14.29
C ASP A 318 0.08 34.10 -14.72
N ASP A 319 -1.21 33.95 -14.53
CA ASP A 319 -2.01 32.81 -14.99
C ASP A 319 -2.82 33.21 -16.23
N ASN A 320 -2.20 33.10 -17.40
CA ASN A 320 -2.81 33.43 -18.70
C ASN A 320 -3.44 34.85 -18.74
N GLY A 321 -2.73 35.86 -18.25
CA GLY A 321 -3.19 37.26 -18.19
C GLY A 321 -3.95 37.62 -16.91
N THR A 322 -4.13 36.67 -15.99
CA THR A 322 -4.72 36.88 -14.65
C THR A 322 -3.61 36.88 -13.60
N LYS A 323 -3.42 37.98 -12.89
CA LYS A 323 -2.47 38.04 -11.76
C LYS A 323 -3.00 37.17 -10.60
N ARG A 324 -2.16 36.29 -10.09
CA ARG A 324 -2.40 35.44 -8.94
C ARG A 324 -1.33 35.64 -7.89
N SER A 325 -1.64 35.32 -6.65
CA SER A 325 -0.65 35.28 -5.56
C SER A 325 -0.88 34.06 -4.68
N LEU A 326 0.20 33.54 -4.11
CA LEU A 326 0.18 32.45 -3.13
C LEU A 326 1.29 32.65 -2.12
N GLU A 327 1.12 32.10 -0.92
CA GLU A 327 2.18 32.02 0.08
C GLU A 327 2.95 30.73 -0.07
N VAL A 328 4.29 30.81 0.06
CA VAL A 328 5.19 29.65 0.00
C VAL A 328 6.28 29.78 1.07
N PRO A 329 6.94 28.69 1.49
CA PRO A 329 8.07 28.75 2.41
C PRO A 329 9.15 29.69 1.88
N LYS A 330 9.56 30.67 2.70
CA LYS A 330 10.66 31.58 2.41
C LYS A 330 12.00 30.87 2.56
N GLY A 331 12.14 30.04 3.61
CA GLY A 331 13.33 29.25 3.87
C GLY A 331 13.39 27.93 3.09
N ASP A 332 14.53 27.26 3.19
CA ASP A 332 14.72 25.91 2.65
C ASP A 332 14.14 24.86 3.60
N VAL A 333 13.04 24.24 3.21
CA VAL A 333 12.36 23.19 4.02
C VAL A 333 13.20 21.91 4.17
N LEU A 334 14.30 21.77 3.43
CA LEU A 334 15.26 20.66 3.49
C LEU A 334 16.63 21.10 4.04
N TYR A 335 16.72 22.28 4.67
CA TYR A 335 17.98 22.91 5.07
C TYR A 335 18.94 21.96 5.84
N GLN A 336 18.47 21.34 6.91
CA GLN A 336 19.36 20.49 7.72
C GLN A 336 19.76 19.21 6.98
N PHE A 337 18.84 18.63 6.20
CA PHE A 337 19.15 17.46 5.38
C PHE A 337 20.21 17.80 4.31
N ARG A 338 20.03 18.88 3.59
CA ARG A 338 20.96 19.37 2.57
C ARG A 338 22.34 19.64 3.16
N LYS A 339 22.38 20.26 4.35
CA LYS A 339 23.61 20.53 5.08
C LYS A 339 24.32 19.23 5.45
N ASP A 340 23.63 18.26 6.06
CA ASP A 340 24.21 16.98 6.46
C ASP A 340 24.75 16.18 5.26
N VAL A 341 24.03 16.21 4.10
CA VAL A 341 24.52 15.62 2.85
C VAL A 341 25.79 16.34 2.35
N SER A 342 25.81 17.66 2.35
CA SER A 342 26.95 18.43 1.83
C SER A 342 28.20 18.31 2.71
N GLU A 343 28.03 18.07 4.00
CA GLU A 343 29.10 17.92 4.99
C GLU A 343 29.52 16.47 5.24
N ASP A 344 28.98 15.47 4.48
CA ASP A 344 29.21 14.02 4.67
C ASP A 344 28.82 13.54 6.08
N LYS A 345 27.74 14.12 6.64
CA LYS A 345 27.22 13.84 7.98
C LYS A 345 25.87 13.08 7.97
N LEU A 346 25.45 12.62 6.81
CA LEU A 346 24.22 11.86 6.70
C LEU A 346 24.31 10.56 7.54
N PRO A 347 23.39 10.29 8.49
CA PRO A 347 23.46 9.07 9.28
C PRO A 347 23.15 7.82 8.45
N ALA A 348 23.42 6.65 9.03
CA ALA A 348 23.21 5.36 8.37
C ALA A 348 21.73 5.12 8.01
N VAL A 349 20.81 5.63 8.83
CA VAL A 349 19.36 5.58 8.59
C VAL A 349 18.78 6.98 8.75
N SER A 350 18.07 7.45 7.73
CA SER A 350 17.44 8.76 7.69
C SER A 350 15.99 8.65 7.28
N TRP A 351 15.09 9.29 8.01
CA TRP A 351 13.71 9.49 7.61
C TRP A 351 13.50 10.97 7.29
N LEU A 352 12.79 11.23 6.20
CA LEU A 352 12.35 12.58 5.83
C LEU A 352 10.84 12.66 5.98
N VAL A 353 10.38 13.69 6.66
CA VAL A 353 8.95 13.96 6.88
C VAL A 353 8.63 15.30 6.26
N ALA A 354 7.73 15.29 5.27
CA ALA A 354 7.30 16.47 4.56
C ALA A 354 6.30 17.29 5.38
N PRO A 355 6.25 18.64 5.21
CA PRO A 355 5.07 19.40 5.57
C PRO A 355 3.82 18.97 4.79
N GLU A 356 2.62 19.27 5.31
CA GLU A 356 1.34 18.87 4.71
C GLU A 356 1.27 19.16 3.20
N ASN A 357 1.56 20.40 2.79
CA ASN A 357 1.51 20.80 1.38
C ASN A 357 2.54 20.09 0.49
N PHE A 358 3.51 19.38 1.05
CA PHE A 358 4.48 18.56 0.34
C PHE A 358 4.30 17.05 0.56
N SER A 359 3.23 16.63 1.23
CA SER A 359 2.99 15.23 1.59
C SER A 359 2.25 14.41 0.53
N ASP A 360 1.69 15.02 -0.51
CA ASP A 360 0.76 14.45 -1.48
C ASP A 360 -0.63 14.07 -0.91
N HIS A 361 -0.93 14.43 0.33
CA HIS A 361 -2.26 14.21 0.92
C HIS A 361 -3.37 14.81 0.03
N PRO A 362 -4.48 14.08 -0.25
CA PRO A 362 -5.54 14.60 -1.12
C PRO A 362 -6.23 15.87 -0.60
N GLY A 363 -6.17 16.12 0.70
CA GLY A 363 -6.64 17.37 1.32
C GLY A 363 -5.73 18.56 1.14
N ALA A 364 -4.52 18.35 0.61
CA ALA A 364 -3.53 19.36 0.26
C ALA A 364 -3.23 19.34 -1.24
N PRO A 365 -2.78 20.45 -1.84
CA PRO A 365 -2.39 20.48 -3.24
C PRO A 365 -1.20 19.57 -3.54
N TRP A 366 -1.06 19.15 -4.81
CA TRP A 366 -0.04 18.19 -5.26
C TRP A 366 1.36 18.81 -5.39
N TYR A 367 1.92 19.35 -4.32
CA TYR A 367 3.28 19.93 -4.34
C TYR A 367 4.38 18.93 -4.00
N GLY A 368 4.06 17.73 -3.51
CA GLY A 368 5.03 16.74 -3.03
C GLY A 368 5.99 16.25 -4.11
N ALA A 369 5.61 16.27 -5.39
CA ALA A 369 6.52 15.91 -6.48
C ALA A 369 7.76 16.78 -6.51
N TRP A 370 7.65 18.09 -6.22
CA TRP A 370 8.82 18.94 -6.07
C TRP A 370 9.68 18.53 -4.87
N TYR A 371 9.07 18.26 -3.72
CA TYR A 371 9.81 17.87 -2.51
C TYR A 371 10.64 16.61 -2.72
N VAL A 372 10.02 15.55 -3.28
CA VAL A 372 10.72 14.30 -3.62
C VAL A 372 11.82 14.53 -4.66
N SER A 373 11.54 15.34 -5.67
CA SER A 373 12.52 15.74 -6.71
C SER A 373 13.72 16.44 -6.10
N GLU A 374 13.49 17.38 -5.18
CA GLU A 374 14.55 18.15 -4.51
C GLU A 374 15.42 17.24 -3.64
N VAL A 375 14.81 16.30 -2.89
CA VAL A 375 15.56 15.29 -2.12
C VAL A 375 16.48 14.48 -3.04
N MET A 376 15.94 14.00 -4.18
CA MET A 376 16.73 13.25 -5.16
C MET A 376 17.86 14.08 -5.77
N GLU A 377 17.60 15.38 -6.04
CA GLU A 377 18.61 16.28 -6.57
C GLU A 377 19.74 16.53 -5.55
N ILE A 378 19.41 16.74 -4.26
CA ILE A 378 20.39 16.89 -3.18
C ILE A 378 21.31 15.66 -3.11
N LEU A 379 20.75 14.45 -3.12
CA LEU A 379 21.50 13.20 -3.05
C LEU A 379 22.40 12.99 -4.28
N THR A 380 21.86 13.20 -5.47
CA THR A 380 22.53 12.87 -6.74
C THR A 380 23.57 13.92 -7.17
N LYS A 381 23.44 15.17 -6.72
CA LYS A 381 24.48 16.19 -6.87
C LYS A 381 25.76 15.88 -6.08
N ASN A 382 25.68 14.96 -5.11
CA ASN A 382 26.82 14.44 -4.35
C ASN A 382 27.08 12.96 -4.72
N PRO A 383 27.90 12.65 -5.76
CA PRO A 383 28.12 11.28 -6.21
C PRO A 383 28.69 10.34 -5.14
N GLU A 384 29.49 10.85 -4.19
CA GLU A 384 30.09 10.06 -3.12
C GLU A 384 29.04 9.63 -2.06
N ILE A 385 28.00 10.42 -1.87
CA ILE A 385 26.85 10.07 -1.05
C ILE A 385 25.91 9.17 -1.84
N TRP A 386 25.55 9.57 -3.07
CA TRP A 386 24.62 8.81 -3.91
C TRP A 386 25.04 7.35 -4.09
N LYS A 387 26.30 7.08 -4.35
CA LYS A 387 26.80 5.71 -4.54
C LYS A 387 26.68 4.81 -3.30
N LYS A 388 26.31 5.36 -2.14
CA LYS A 388 26.11 4.66 -0.86
C LYS A 388 24.67 4.73 -0.38
N THR A 389 23.76 5.35 -1.14
CA THR A 389 22.40 5.68 -0.71
C THR A 389 21.38 4.77 -1.37
N ILE A 390 20.41 4.31 -0.57
CA ILE A 390 19.16 3.73 -1.01
C ILE A 390 18.06 4.69 -0.57
N PHE A 391 17.35 5.28 -1.52
CA PHE A 391 16.20 6.13 -1.27
C PHE A 391 14.91 5.34 -1.48
N ILE A 392 14.07 5.27 -0.45
CA ILE A 392 12.80 4.55 -0.46
C ILE A 392 11.68 5.58 -0.41
N LEU A 393 10.91 5.68 -1.49
CA LEU A 393 9.68 6.46 -1.56
C LEU A 393 8.50 5.54 -1.36
N ALA A 394 7.80 5.67 -0.23
CA ALA A 394 6.62 4.90 0.13
C ALA A 394 5.44 5.82 0.41
N TYR A 395 4.22 5.30 0.31
CA TYR A 395 2.99 5.95 0.74
C TYR A 395 2.39 5.17 1.90
N ASP A 396 1.75 5.85 2.83
CA ASP A 396 1.27 5.25 4.08
C ASP A 396 -0.04 4.45 3.90
N GLU A 397 -1.03 5.01 3.14
CA GLU A 397 -2.29 4.34 2.87
C GLU A 397 -2.94 4.89 1.58
N ASN A 398 -4.08 4.36 1.19
CA ASN A 398 -4.71 4.63 -0.11
C ASN A 398 -5.68 5.82 -0.13
N ASP A 399 -5.92 6.54 0.98
CA ASP A 399 -7.09 7.42 1.15
C ASP A 399 -8.40 6.64 0.94
N GLY A 400 -9.28 7.16 0.12
CA GLY A 400 -10.40 6.40 -0.40
C GLY A 400 -10.24 5.98 -1.85
N TYR A 401 -9.05 6.11 -2.45
CA TYR A 401 -8.84 5.77 -3.85
C TYR A 401 -8.77 4.26 -4.06
N PHE A 402 -9.45 3.81 -5.11
CA PHE A 402 -9.58 2.42 -5.53
C PHE A 402 -8.24 1.81 -5.92
N ASP A 403 -8.09 0.54 -5.56
CA ASP A 403 -7.07 -0.36 -6.10
C ASP A 403 -7.71 -1.68 -6.49
N HIS A 404 -7.39 -2.24 -7.67
CA HIS A 404 -8.08 -3.42 -8.18
C HIS A 404 -7.61 -4.74 -7.55
N VAL A 405 -6.45 -4.75 -6.88
CA VAL A 405 -5.91 -5.96 -6.26
C VAL A 405 -6.37 -6.07 -4.81
N PRO A 406 -7.22 -7.05 -4.47
CA PRO A 406 -7.59 -7.26 -3.08
C PRO A 406 -6.37 -7.56 -2.21
N PRO A 407 -6.29 -6.98 -1.00
CA PRO A 407 -5.20 -7.27 -0.08
C PRO A 407 -5.25 -8.72 0.40
N PHE A 408 -4.08 -9.30 0.58
CA PHE A 408 -3.94 -10.55 1.32
C PHE A 408 -4.16 -10.28 2.81
N VAL A 409 -5.02 -11.06 3.44
CA VAL A 409 -5.32 -10.91 4.87
C VAL A 409 -5.17 -12.26 5.58
N PRO A 410 -4.90 -12.28 6.89
CA PRO A 410 -4.82 -13.53 7.64
C PRO A 410 -6.19 -14.20 7.78
N PRO A 411 -6.26 -15.54 7.82
CA PRO A 411 -7.45 -16.22 8.27
C PRO A 411 -7.67 -15.96 9.77
N HIS A 412 -8.92 -15.98 10.20
CA HIS A 412 -9.27 -15.76 11.60
C HIS A 412 -8.74 -16.91 12.48
N HIS A 413 -8.14 -16.61 13.61
CA HIS A 413 -7.45 -17.57 14.47
C HIS A 413 -8.38 -18.66 15.08
N VAL A 414 -9.70 -18.43 15.14
CA VAL A 414 -10.68 -19.40 15.67
C VAL A 414 -11.77 -19.82 14.68
N LYS A 415 -12.01 -19.07 13.58
CA LYS A 415 -13.05 -19.39 12.58
C LYS A 415 -12.43 -20.24 11.46
N SER A 416 -12.75 -21.54 11.44
CA SER A 416 -12.15 -22.50 10.50
C SER A 416 -12.56 -22.31 9.04
N ASP A 417 -13.65 -21.58 8.79
CA ASP A 417 -14.18 -21.27 7.45
C ASP A 417 -13.53 -20.05 6.79
N THR A 418 -12.56 -19.44 7.43
CA THR A 418 -11.82 -18.26 6.89
C THR A 418 -10.49 -18.62 6.24
N GLY A 419 -10.02 -19.85 6.36
CA GLY A 419 -8.78 -20.36 5.76
C GLY A 419 -7.83 -21.03 6.77
N LYS A 420 -6.56 -21.15 6.37
CA LYS A 420 -5.51 -21.84 7.17
C LYS A 420 -4.14 -21.18 7.00
N VAL A 421 -3.28 -21.43 7.96
CA VAL A 421 -1.85 -21.04 7.93
C VAL A 421 -0.94 -22.24 8.23
N SER A 422 0.32 -22.15 7.84
CA SER A 422 1.35 -23.14 8.26
C SER A 422 1.43 -23.23 9.78
N PRO A 423 1.74 -24.41 10.33
CA PRO A 423 1.89 -24.61 11.78
C PRO A 423 2.87 -23.58 12.40
N GLY A 424 2.50 -23.08 13.58
CA GLY A 424 3.30 -22.11 14.34
C GLY A 424 3.21 -20.66 13.83
N ILE A 425 2.26 -20.33 12.95
CA ILE A 425 1.88 -18.94 12.66
C ILE A 425 0.69 -18.59 13.55
N ASP A 426 0.83 -17.58 14.40
CA ASP A 426 -0.26 -16.99 15.16
C ASP A 426 -0.85 -15.80 14.36
N THR A 427 -2.15 -15.87 14.07
CA THR A 427 -2.89 -14.80 13.39
C THR A 427 -3.76 -13.98 14.34
N SER A 428 -3.79 -14.30 15.62
CA SER A 428 -4.67 -13.64 16.59
C SER A 428 -4.41 -12.14 16.69
N VAL A 429 -3.14 -11.74 16.69
CA VAL A 429 -2.73 -10.32 16.77
C VAL A 429 -3.07 -9.52 15.51
N GLU A 430 -3.39 -10.17 14.40
CA GLU A 430 -3.76 -9.57 13.13
C GLU A 430 -5.28 -9.39 12.97
N HIS A 431 -6.07 -9.62 14.04
CA HIS A 431 -7.52 -9.40 14.05
C HIS A 431 -7.93 -8.43 15.14
N VAL A 432 -8.92 -7.61 14.85
CA VAL A 432 -9.53 -6.75 15.86
C VAL A 432 -10.38 -7.61 16.80
N ASN A 433 -10.27 -7.34 18.12
CA ASN A 433 -11.19 -7.88 19.09
C ASN A 433 -12.48 -7.06 19.05
N ILE A 434 -13.58 -7.68 18.59
CA ILE A 434 -14.87 -6.99 18.41
C ILE A 434 -15.42 -6.39 19.71
N GLU A 435 -15.14 -7.01 20.86
CA GLU A 435 -15.60 -6.48 22.14
C GLU A 435 -14.88 -5.16 22.50
N HIS A 436 -13.60 -5.03 22.11
CA HIS A 436 -12.89 -3.75 22.25
C HIS A 436 -13.46 -2.67 21.30
N GLU A 437 -13.82 -3.07 20.07
CA GLU A 437 -14.44 -2.15 19.12
C GLU A 437 -15.80 -1.64 19.61
N LYS A 438 -16.64 -2.49 20.18
CA LYS A 438 -17.94 -2.10 20.74
C LYS A 438 -17.84 -1.13 21.92
N LEU A 439 -16.68 -1.06 22.59
CA LEU A 439 -16.44 -0.09 23.67
C LEU A 439 -16.14 1.32 23.12
N ARG A 440 -15.95 1.49 21.81
CA ARG A 440 -15.77 2.81 21.20
C ARG A 440 -17.06 3.63 21.27
N LYS A 441 -16.93 4.96 21.13
CA LYS A 441 -18.06 5.89 21.14
C LYS A 441 -18.86 5.87 19.82
N TYR A 442 -19.39 4.71 19.45
CA TYR A 442 -20.32 4.59 18.34
C TYR A 442 -21.74 5.00 18.76
N LYS A 443 -22.55 5.43 17.76
CA LYS A 443 -23.99 5.66 17.99
C LYS A 443 -24.72 4.36 18.28
N ASN A 444 -24.37 3.31 17.55
CA ASN A 444 -24.89 1.97 17.73
C ASN A 444 -23.71 0.97 17.65
N PRO A 445 -23.05 0.63 18.78
CA PRO A 445 -21.88 -0.25 18.78
C PRO A 445 -22.10 -1.61 18.11
N GLU A 446 -23.27 -2.22 18.27
CA GLU A 446 -23.57 -3.51 17.66
C GLU A 446 -23.66 -3.47 16.13
N LYS A 447 -23.94 -2.31 15.55
CA LYS A 447 -24.04 -2.12 14.12
C LYS A 447 -22.80 -1.45 13.52
N ASP A 448 -22.18 -0.55 14.26
CA ASP A 448 -21.13 0.33 13.75
C ASP A 448 -19.72 -0.26 13.96
N ALA A 449 -19.53 -1.14 14.96
CA ALA A 449 -18.26 -1.86 15.17
C ALA A 449 -18.01 -2.85 14.02
N ARG A 450 -16.73 -2.99 13.61
CA ARG A 450 -16.30 -3.93 12.56
C ARG A 450 -15.41 -5.00 13.12
N GLU A 451 -15.79 -6.28 12.91
CA GLU A 451 -14.92 -7.43 13.11
C GLU A 451 -14.22 -7.76 11.79
N SER A 452 -12.92 -7.54 11.71
CA SER A 452 -12.16 -7.74 10.47
C SER A 452 -10.70 -8.08 10.79
N PRO A 453 -9.97 -8.73 9.88
CA PRO A 453 -8.52 -8.67 9.90
C PRO A 453 -8.04 -7.22 9.81
N ILE A 454 -6.94 -6.92 10.48
CA ILE A 454 -6.34 -5.57 10.51
C ILE A 454 -5.74 -5.22 9.14
N GLY A 455 -5.07 -6.16 8.51
CA GLY A 455 -4.42 -5.96 7.21
C GLY A 455 -3.99 -7.30 6.57
N LEU A 456 -3.30 -7.27 5.43
CA LEU A 456 -2.80 -6.03 4.77
C LEU A 456 -3.96 -5.12 4.36
N GLY A 457 -3.66 -3.83 4.18
CA GLY A 457 -4.57 -2.89 3.54
C GLY A 457 -4.40 -2.87 2.01
N PHE A 458 -4.89 -1.82 1.34
CA PHE A 458 -4.82 -1.72 -0.12
C PHE A 458 -3.42 -1.41 -0.62
N ARG A 459 -3.15 -1.68 -1.91
CA ARG A 459 -1.84 -1.36 -2.48
C ARG A 459 -1.58 0.15 -2.50
N VAL A 460 -0.33 0.49 -2.19
CA VAL A 460 0.18 1.87 -2.21
C VAL A 460 1.50 1.93 -2.99
N PRO A 461 1.85 3.08 -3.61
CA PRO A 461 3.09 3.22 -4.35
C PRO A 461 4.33 2.96 -3.48
N LEU A 462 5.29 2.23 -4.04
CA LEU A 462 6.63 2.05 -3.49
C LEU A 462 7.64 2.11 -4.63
N VAL A 463 8.54 3.09 -4.59
CA VAL A 463 9.65 3.22 -5.54
C VAL A 463 10.97 3.25 -4.78
N ILE A 464 11.91 2.39 -5.18
CA ILE A 464 13.22 2.31 -4.55
C ILE A 464 14.27 2.80 -5.53
N ALA A 465 14.87 3.96 -5.21
CA ALA A 465 15.86 4.63 -6.04
C ALA A 465 17.26 4.48 -5.44
N SER A 466 18.14 3.81 -6.17
CA SER A 466 19.52 3.59 -5.77
C SER A 466 20.36 3.10 -6.96
N PRO A 467 21.69 3.10 -6.85
CA PRO A 467 22.52 2.43 -7.86
C PRO A 467 22.18 0.94 -8.03
N TRP A 468 21.68 0.26 -7.00
CA TRP A 468 21.36 -1.18 -7.02
C TRP A 468 19.93 -1.49 -7.47
N SER A 469 19.05 -0.49 -7.58
CA SER A 469 17.65 -0.65 -8.00
C SER A 469 17.30 0.16 -9.25
N ARG A 470 18.26 0.28 -10.17
CA ARG A 470 18.19 1.08 -11.41
C ARG A 470 17.54 0.34 -12.58
N GLY A 471 17.16 1.10 -13.61
CA GLY A 471 16.80 0.60 -14.94
C GLY A 471 15.34 0.27 -15.13
N GLY A 472 14.45 0.89 -14.36
CA GLY A 472 12.99 0.80 -14.56
C GLY A 472 12.43 -0.59 -14.37
N GLN A 473 12.92 -1.34 -13.38
CA GLN A 473 12.42 -2.69 -13.09
C GLN A 473 11.09 -2.66 -12.33
N VAL A 474 10.34 -3.75 -12.41
CA VAL A 474 9.17 -4.03 -11.58
C VAL A 474 9.49 -5.18 -10.63
N CYS A 475 9.23 -4.99 -9.34
CA CYS A 475 9.30 -6.02 -8.32
C CYS A 475 7.89 -6.38 -7.86
N SER A 476 7.47 -7.63 -8.08
CA SER A 476 6.14 -8.13 -7.73
C SER A 476 6.17 -9.08 -6.53
N GLU A 477 7.14 -8.93 -5.63
CA GLU A 477 7.11 -9.55 -4.30
C GLU A 477 6.14 -8.80 -3.40
N VAL A 478 5.43 -9.51 -2.52
CA VAL A 478 4.50 -8.89 -1.56
C VAL A 478 5.29 -8.16 -0.49
N PHE A 479 5.02 -6.87 -0.34
CA PHE A 479 5.59 -6.01 0.69
C PHE A 479 4.51 -5.28 1.48
N ASP A 480 4.86 -4.86 2.69
CA ASP A 480 4.12 -3.86 3.46
C ASP A 480 5.09 -2.90 4.19
N HIS A 481 4.61 -2.02 5.06
CA HIS A 481 5.48 -1.09 5.79
C HIS A 481 6.50 -1.80 6.67
N THR A 482 6.19 -3.01 7.17
CA THR A 482 7.13 -3.80 7.98
C THR A 482 8.31 -4.34 7.15
N SER A 483 8.15 -4.42 5.81
CA SER A 483 9.23 -4.83 4.90
C SER A 483 10.42 -3.87 4.95
N MET A 484 10.18 -2.56 5.19
CA MET A 484 11.25 -1.59 5.37
C MET A 484 12.05 -1.86 6.65
N ILE A 485 11.37 -2.23 7.75
CA ILE A 485 12.04 -2.63 8.99
C ILE A 485 12.85 -3.92 8.77
N GLN A 486 12.26 -4.92 8.13
CA GLN A 486 12.95 -6.19 7.83
C GLN A 486 14.19 -5.97 6.95
N PHE A 487 14.12 -5.03 6.01
CA PHE A 487 15.30 -4.60 5.24
C PHE A 487 16.37 -3.96 6.12
N LEU A 488 15.99 -3.06 7.03
CA LEU A 488 16.91 -2.42 7.96
C LEU A 488 17.55 -3.42 8.93
N GLU A 489 16.82 -4.45 9.37
CA GLU A 489 17.38 -5.56 10.16
C GLU A 489 18.54 -6.23 9.39
N LYS A 490 18.33 -6.58 8.12
CA LYS A 490 19.36 -7.17 7.26
C LYS A 490 20.50 -6.22 6.97
N PHE A 491 20.20 -4.95 6.66
CA PHE A 491 21.20 -3.92 6.43
C PHE A 491 22.13 -3.74 7.64
N VAL A 492 21.54 -3.60 8.83
CA VAL A 492 22.32 -3.44 10.07
C VAL A 492 23.18 -4.67 10.36
N SER A 493 22.60 -5.86 10.19
CA SER A 493 23.33 -7.11 10.36
C SER A 493 24.54 -7.22 9.43
N LYS A 494 24.35 -6.96 8.14
CA LYS A 494 25.40 -7.10 7.11
C LYS A 494 26.45 -5.98 7.17
N LYS A 495 26.00 -4.74 7.39
CA LYS A 495 26.89 -3.56 7.35
C LYS A 495 27.68 -3.37 8.65
N PHE A 496 27.05 -3.61 9.79
CA PHE A 496 27.58 -3.27 11.11
C PHE A 496 27.86 -4.49 11.98
N ASN A 497 27.52 -5.69 11.54
CA ASN A 497 27.61 -6.94 12.29
C ASN A 497 26.88 -6.84 13.65
N LYS A 498 25.69 -6.22 13.64
CA LYS A 498 24.82 -6.06 14.79
C LYS A 498 23.52 -6.81 14.56
N ASN A 499 23.02 -7.49 15.59
CA ASN A 499 21.73 -8.14 15.56
C ASN A 499 20.66 -7.18 16.12
N VAL A 500 19.94 -6.52 15.21
CA VAL A 500 18.77 -5.70 15.55
C VAL A 500 17.58 -6.37 14.95
N LYS A 501 16.56 -6.66 15.76
CA LYS A 501 15.32 -7.31 15.31
C LYS A 501 14.12 -6.59 15.90
N GLU A 502 13.10 -6.32 15.06
CA GLU A 502 11.81 -5.82 15.51
C GLU A 502 10.91 -6.99 15.91
N GLU A 503 10.78 -7.22 17.19
CA GLU A 503 10.05 -8.35 17.74
C GLU A 503 8.53 -8.19 17.62
N ASN A 504 8.05 -6.98 17.34
CA ASN A 504 6.63 -6.68 17.22
C ASN A 504 6.05 -7.10 15.86
N ILE A 505 6.89 -7.36 14.84
CA ILE A 505 6.42 -7.87 13.55
C ILE A 505 5.94 -9.31 13.73
N SER A 506 4.66 -9.56 13.48
CA SER A 506 4.05 -10.88 13.64
C SER A 506 4.67 -11.96 12.73
N ASP A 507 4.57 -13.22 13.13
CA ASP A 507 5.02 -14.36 12.31
C ASP A 507 4.27 -14.44 10.99
N TRP A 508 3.00 -14.00 10.96
CA TRP A 508 2.21 -13.94 9.73
C TRP A 508 2.84 -12.94 8.75
N ARG A 509 3.11 -11.70 9.18
CA ARG A 509 3.74 -10.66 8.32
C ARG A 509 5.13 -11.08 7.85
N ARG A 510 5.95 -11.64 8.74
CA ARG A 510 7.26 -12.19 8.36
C ARG A 510 7.18 -13.36 7.37
N THR A 511 6.04 -14.05 7.30
CA THR A 511 5.81 -15.13 6.33
C THR A 511 5.35 -14.59 4.98
N VAL A 512 4.46 -13.60 4.96
CA VAL A 512 3.81 -13.16 3.71
C VAL A 512 4.44 -11.93 3.08
N CYS A 513 5.17 -11.12 3.85
CA CYS A 513 5.83 -9.91 3.37
C CYS A 513 7.33 -10.12 3.27
N GLY A 514 7.90 -9.84 2.09
CA GLY A 514 9.35 -9.85 1.86
C GLY A 514 10.08 -8.71 2.56
N ASP A 515 11.40 -8.72 2.45
CA ASP A 515 12.31 -7.79 3.14
C ASP A 515 13.02 -6.82 2.19
N LEU A 516 12.46 -6.55 1.04
CA LEU A 516 12.96 -5.70 -0.05
C LEU A 516 14.27 -6.18 -0.71
N THR A 517 14.91 -7.26 -0.27
CA THR A 517 16.21 -7.67 -0.85
C THR A 517 16.12 -8.06 -2.32
N SER A 518 14.97 -8.56 -2.78
CA SER A 518 14.71 -8.90 -4.20
C SER A 518 14.77 -7.71 -5.16
N VAL A 519 14.65 -6.49 -4.63
CA VAL A 519 14.69 -5.25 -5.43
C VAL A 519 16.11 -4.96 -5.95
N PHE A 520 17.14 -5.46 -5.27
CA PHE A 520 18.52 -5.04 -5.50
C PHE A 520 19.30 -6.00 -6.39
N LYS A 521 20.12 -5.43 -7.27
CA LYS A 521 21.06 -6.14 -8.13
C LYS A 521 22.46 -5.54 -8.05
N PRO A 522 23.51 -6.31 -8.39
CA PRO A 522 24.87 -5.79 -8.38
C PRO A 522 25.02 -4.50 -9.19
N TYR A 523 25.83 -3.58 -8.69
CA TYR A 523 26.19 -2.34 -9.35
C TYR A 523 27.68 -2.30 -9.63
N ASN A 524 28.07 -2.14 -10.90
CA ASN A 524 29.45 -2.19 -11.36
C ASN A 524 29.90 -0.83 -11.94
N GLY A 525 29.23 0.28 -11.55
CA GLY A 525 29.57 1.62 -12.01
C GLY A 525 28.88 2.06 -13.31
N GLU A 526 27.81 1.36 -13.72
CA GLU A 526 27.05 1.74 -14.91
C GLU A 526 26.40 3.12 -14.76
N LYS A 527 26.32 3.87 -15.86
CA LYS A 527 25.62 5.15 -15.88
C LYS A 527 24.12 4.93 -15.62
N ILE A 528 23.59 5.66 -14.66
CA ILE A 528 22.17 5.64 -14.31
C ILE A 528 21.49 6.82 -15.00
N ALA A 529 20.43 6.56 -15.76
CA ALA A 529 19.58 7.61 -16.29
C ALA A 529 18.77 8.21 -15.14
N MET A 530 18.97 9.48 -14.84
CA MET A 530 18.22 10.20 -13.83
C MET A 530 16.96 10.83 -14.45
N PRO A 531 15.86 10.96 -13.71
CA PRO A 531 14.72 11.76 -14.15
C PRO A 531 15.13 13.24 -14.24
N GLU A 532 14.42 14.01 -15.05
CA GLU A 532 14.51 15.46 -15.02
C GLU A 532 13.92 15.96 -13.70
N PHE A 533 14.66 16.80 -12.97
CA PHE A 533 14.22 17.34 -11.70
C PHE A 533 13.22 18.48 -11.88
N VAL A 534 12.26 18.54 -10.95
CA VAL A 534 11.16 19.51 -10.98
C VAL A 534 11.66 20.90 -10.60
N LYS A 535 11.40 21.90 -11.43
CA LYS A 535 11.69 23.30 -11.11
C LYS A 535 10.61 23.84 -10.18
N LYS A 536 11.02 24.38 -9.03
CA LYS A 536 10.12 24.76 -7.91
C LYS A 536 9.04 25.74 -8.35
N GLU A 537 9.44 26.91 -8.83
CA GLU A 537 8.53 28.03 -9.09
C GLU A 537 7.47 27.67 -10.14
N PRO A 538 7.82 27.26 -11.40
CA PRO A 538 6.82 26.93 -12.40
C PRO A 538 5.89 25.78 -11.98
N PHE A 539 6.39 24.84 -11.19
CA PHE A 539 5.59 23.70 -10.72
C PHE A 539 4.56 24.15 -9.68
N ILE A 540 4.99 24.90 -8.66
CA ILE A 540 4.09 25.43 -7.62
C ILE A 540 3.02 26.33 -8.25
N GLU A 541 3.40 27.23 -9.16
CA GLU A 541 2.47 28.08 -9.90
C GLU A 541 1.43 27.27 -10.67
N SER A 542 1.85 26.21 -11.37
CA SER A 542 0.95 25.35 -12.16
C SER A 542 -0.07 24.62 -11.29
N ILE A 543 0.36 24.09 -10.13
CA ILE A 543 -0.53 23.43 -9.17
C ILE A 543 -1.49 24.44 -8.53
N HIS A 544 -1.01 25.64 -8.17
CA HIS A 544 -1.87 26.69 -7.63
C HIS A 544 -2.90 27.18 -8.67
N ALA A 545 -2.50 27.36 -9.93
CA ALA A 545 -3.40 27.75 -11.02
C ALA A 545 -4.51 26.72 -11.26
N ALA A 546 -4.26 25.43 -10.98
CA ALA A 546 -5.28 24.37 -11.07
C ALA A 546 -6.48 24.62 -10.15
N LYS A 547 -6.33 25.33 -9.02
CA LYS A 547 -7.42 25.71 -8.10
C LYS A 547 -8.59 26.40 -8.81
N PHE A 548 -8.35 27.11 -9.89
CA PHE A 548 -9.31 27.95 -10.60
C PHE A 548 -9.92 27.26 -11.83
N LYS A 549 -9.62 25.99 -12.03
CA LYS A 549 -10.17 25.17 -13.12
C LYS A 549 -11.48 24.51 -12.71
N LYS A 550 -12.16 23.89 -13.67
CA LYS A 550 -13.39 23.14 -13.47
C LYS A 550 -13.16 21.82 -12.73
N LEU A 551 -14.19 21.25 -12.14
CA LEU A 551 -14.17 19.88 -11.61
C LEU A 551 -13.93 18.86 -12.74
N PRO A 552 -13.31 17.69 -12.42
CA PRO A 552 -13.26 16.55 -13.33
C PRO A 552 -14.66 16.15 -13.78
N ASN A 553 -14.82 15.84 -15.07
CA ASN A 553 -16.10 15.46 -15.64
C ASN A 553 -16.01 14.32 -16.68
N ASN A 554 -14.87 13.64 -16.73
CA ASN A 554 -14.63 12.54 -17.69
C ASN A 554 -15.11 11.19 -17.13
N TYR A 555 -16.35 11.15 -16.65
CA TYR A 555 -16.99 9.93 -16.12
C TYR A 555 -18.48 9.92 -16.48
N LYS A 556 -19.07 8.73 -16.51
CA LYS A 556 -20.53 8.54 -16.61
C LYS A 556 -20.95 7.19 -16.06
N ALA A 557 -22.22 7.03 -15.78
CA ALA A 557 -22.84 5.73 -15.63
C ALA A 557 -22.83 4.99 -16.99
N LEU A 558 -22.29 3.77 -17.00
CA LEU A 558 -22.18 2.96 -18.21
C LEU A 558 -23.52 2.28 -18.52
N THR A 559 -23.85 2.13 -19.82
CA THR A 559 -24.99 1.31 -20.25
C THR A 559 -24.68 -0.18 -20.07
N ALA A 560 -25.71 -1.02 -20.12
CA ALA A 560 -25.54 -2.48 -20.04
C ALA A 560 -24.64 -3.02 -21.16
N GLU A 561 -24.70 -2.45 -22.35
CA GLU A 561 -23.88 -2.81 -23.51
C GLU A 561 -22.41 -2.44 -23.26
N GLU A 562 -22.13 -1.25 -22.74
CA GLU A 562 -20.78 -0.78 -22.41
C GLU A 562 -20.15 -1.62 -21.28
N VAL A 563 -20.94 -1.98 -20.25
CA VAL A 563 -20.52 -2.90 -19.19
C VAL A 563 -20.17 -4.28 -19.76
N MET A 564 -21.00 -4.80 -20.68
CA MET A 564 -20.77 -6.09 -21.33
C MET A 564 -19.49 -6.06 -22.20
N GLU A 565 -19.26 -4.98 -22.95
CA GLU A 565 -18.07 -4.78 -23.76
C GLU A 565 -16.81 -4.72 -22.90
N ALA A 566 -16.81 -3.91 -21.83
CA ALA A 566 -15.70 -3.80 -20.87
C ALA A 566 -15.40 -5.14 -20.19
N ASN A 567 -16.43 -5.91 -19.81
CA ASN A 567 -16.26 -7.26 -19.27
C ASN A 567 -15.62 -8.24 -20.25
N LYS A 568 -15.86 -8.06 -21.56
CA LYS A 568 -15.28 -8.89 -22.60
C LYS A 568 -13.82 -8.52 -22.87
N SER A 569 -13.51 -7.24 -22.97
CA SER A 569 -12.16 -6.74 -23.24
C SER A 569 -11.94 -5.35 -22.65
N LEU A 570 -11.11 -5.23 -21.63
CA LEU A 570 -10.75 -3.95 -21.02
C LEU A 570 -10.06 -3.02 -22.02
N GLU A 571 -9.15 -3.57 -22.84
CA GLU A 571 -8.38 -2.80 -23.82
C GLU A 571 -9.26 -2.17 -24.91
N LYS A 572 -10.34 -2.84 -25.30
CA LYS A 572 -11.22 -2.40 -26.40
C LYS A 572 -12.33 -1.45 -25.97
N SER A 573 -12.67 -1.42 -24.69
CA SER A 573 -13.69 -0.51 -24.17
C SER A 573 -13.15 0.93 -24.13
N ASP A 574 -13.89 1.88 -24.67
CA ASP A 574 -13.53 3.30 -24.69
C ASP A 574 -13.55 3.94 -23.30
N TRP A 575 -14.26 3.32 -22.36
CA TRP A 575 -14.44 3.82 -20.99
C TRP A 575 -13.44 3.25 -19.98
N MET A 576 -12.64 2.28 -20.39
CA MET A 576 -11.60 1.73 -19.52
C MET A 576 -10.28 2.48 -19.67
N PRO A 577 -9.54 2.67 -18.58
CA PRO A 577 -8.21 3.25 -18.63
C PRO A 577 -7.31 2.54 -19.63
N LYS A 578 -6.42 3.28 -20.29
CA LYS A 578 -5.45 2.72 -21.22
C LYS A 578 -4.09 2.64 -20.58
N GLN A 579 -3.72 1.46 -20.12
CA GLN A 579 -2.37 1.22 -19.62
C GLN A 579 -1.36 1.27 -20.76
N GLU A 580 -0.18 1.83 -20.51
CA GLU A 580 0.91 1.94 -21.48
C GLU A 580 1.35 0.55 -21.96
N LYS A 581 1.45 0.37 -23.29
CA LYS A 581 1.84 -0.91 -23.92
C LYS A 581 3.31 -1.24 -23.69
N GLY A 582 3.59 -2.53 -23.55
CA GLY A 582 4.92 -3.10 -23.46
C GLY A 582 5.25 -3.71 -22.10
N ILE A 583 6.40 -4.34 -22.04
CA ILE A 583 6.94 -5.00 -20.84
C ILE A 583 8.10 -4.19 -20.26
N LYS A 584 8.38 -4.39 -18.98
CA LYS A 584 9.58 -3.94 -18.27
C LYS A 584 10.40 -5.14 -17.80
N ARG A 585 11.63 -4.92 -17.42
CA ARG A 585 12.39 -5.94 -16.68
C ARG A 585 11.71 -6.19 -15.34
N ALA A 586 11.65 -7.47 -14.93
CA ALA A 586 11.13 -7.90 -13.64
C ALA A 586 12.28 -8.38 -12.75
N CYS A 587 12.21 -8.03 -11.47
CA CYS A 587 13.11 -8.55 -10.45
C CYS A 587 12.98 -10.08 -10.33
N ALA A 588 14.05 -10.75 -9.96
CA ALA A 588 14.00 -12.16 -9.57
C ALA A 588 13.25 -12.29 -8.25
N LEU A 589 12.20 -13.10 -8.21
CA LEU A 589 11.41 -13.30 -7.00
C LEU A 589 11.74 -14.67 -6.38
N PRO A 590 11.78 -14.76 -5.04
CA PRO A 590 12.15 -16.01 -4.33
C PRO A 590 10.93 -16.94 -4.11
N TYR A 591 10.02 -17.04 -5.10
CA TYR A 591 8.80 -17.84 -5.01
C TYR A 591 8.90 -19.19 -5.74
N GLU A 592 8.52 -20.26 -5.06
CA GLU A 592 8.33 -21.59 -5.63
C GLU A 592 6.94 -22.10 -5.22
N LEU A 593 5.91 -21.86 -6.07
CA LEU A 593 4.49 -21.97 -5.71
C LEU A 593 3.79 -23.10 -6.45
N TYR A 594 3.08 -23.95 -5.69
CA TYR A 594 2.23 -25.01 -6.21
C TYR A 594 0.87 -24.99 -5.55
N VAL A 595 -0.20 -25.14 -6.33
CA VAL A 595 -1.55 -25.36 -5.85
C VAL A 595 -2.19 -26.48 -6.66
N GLU A 596 -2.68 -27.49 -5.96
CA GLU A 596 -3.32 -28.66 -6.53
C GLU A 596 -4.75 -28.77 -6.00
N GLY A 597 -5.72 -29.00 -6.88
CA GLY A 597 -7.11 -29.30 -6.53
C GLY A 597 -7.38 -30.78 -6.66
N LYS A 598 -8.26 -31.32 -5.81
CA LYS A 598 -8.72 -32.70 -5.89
C LYS A 598 -10.16 -32.84 -5.44
N GLU A 599 -10.97 -33.44 -6.31
CA GLU A 599 -12.32 -33.82 -5.97
C GLU A 599 -12.35 -35.13 -5.17
N ARG A 600 -13.19 -35.19 -4.13
CA ARG A 600 -13.39 -36.34 -3.29
C ARG A 600 -14.85 -36.41 -2.81
N ASP A 601 -15.65 -37.24 -3.45
CA ASP A 601 -17.08 -37.41 -3.14
C ASP A 601 -17.81 -36.04 -3.06
N ASP A 602 -18.29 -35.66 -1.88
CA ASP A 602 -18.98 -34.39 -1.59
C ASP A 602 -18.02 -33.23 -1.22
N LYS A 603 -16.72 -33.37 -1.48
CA LYS A 603 -15.68 -32.43 -1.06
C LYS A 603 -14.71 -32.06 -2.17
N PHE A 604 -14.16 -30.86 -2.06
CA PHE A 604 -13.01 -30.45 -2.87
C PHE A 604 -11.85 -30.08 -1.96
N GLU A 605 -10.72 -30.74 -2.16
CA GLU A 605 -9.48 -30.48 -1.43
C GLU A 605 -8.58 -29.58 -2.28
N ILE A 606 -8.03 -28.53 -1.65
CA ILE A 606 -7.01 -27.67 -2.26
C ILE A 606 -5.77 -27.76 -1.38
N THR A 607 -4.65 -28.16 -1.99
CA THR A 607 -3.34 -28.21 -1.35
C THR A 607 -2.49 -27.05 -1.86
N PHE A 608 -2.03 -26.23 -0.93
CA PHE A 608 -1.10 -25.11 -1.16
C PHE A 608 0.28 -25.56 -0.70
N LYS A 609 1.29 -25.40 -1.54
CA LYS A 609 2.67 -25.75 -1.21
C LYS A 609 3.59 -24.62 -1.66
N VAL A 610 4.47 -24.19 -0.78
CA VAL A 610 5.57 -23.27 -1.08
C VAL A 610 6.88 -24.07 -0.98
N GLY A 611 7.55 -24.27 -2.11
CA GLY A 611 8.82 -24.99 -2.15
C GLY A 611 9.98 -24.13 -1.66
N LYS A 612 11.10 -24.77 -1.37
CA LYS A 612 12.38 -24.10 -1.11
C LYS A 612 13.56 -24.73 -1.84
N GLN A 613 13.26 -25.62 -2.76
CA GLN A 613 14.30 -26.36 -3.49
C GLN A 613 15.15 -25.43 -4.34
N MET A 614 14.49 -24.47 -5.02
CA MET A 614 15.18 -23.53 -5.92
C MET A 614 15.98 -22.48 -5.16
N PHE A 615 15.42 -21.93 -4.07
CA PHE A 615 15.93 -20.73 -3.39
C PHE A 615 16.59 -21.02 -2.03
N GLY A 616 16.46 -22.25 -1.50
CA GLY A 616 17.04 -22.63 -0.20
C GLY A 616 16.57 -21.73 0.94
N GLU A 617 17.51 -21.11 1.64
CA GLU A 617 17.24 -20.20 2.75
C GLU A 617 16.74 -18.81 2.30
N GLU A 618 16.82 -18.49 1.02
CA GLU A 618 16.27 -17.25 0.45
C GLU A 618 14.80 -17.40 0.05
N ALA A 619 14.24 -18.63 0.09
CA ALA A 619 12.83 -18.87 -0.20
C ALA A 619 11.94 -18.13 0.81
N VAL A 620 10.93 -17.46 0.32
CA VAL A 620 9.94 -16.74 1.16
C VAL A 620 8.61 -17.49 1.21
N GLY A 621 7.86 -17.27 2.26
CA GLY A 621 6.50 -17.78 2.35
C GLY A 621 5.56 -17.04 1.39
N CYS A 622 4.33 -17.51 1.29
CA CYS A 622 3.39 -16.97 0.31
C CYS A 622 1.97 -16.88 0.88
N PRO A 623 1.28 -15.74 0.70
CA PRO A 623 -0.15 -15.65 0.91
C PRO A 623 -0.92 -16.16 -0.31
N PHE A 624 -2.09 -16.78 -0.07
CA PHE A 624 -3.05 -17.10 -1.12
C PHE A 624 -4.45 -16.68 -0.67
N VAL A 625 -5.29 -16.34 -1.64
CA VAL A 625 -6.72 -16.16 -1.43
C VAL A 625 -7.49 -17.04 -2.38
N VAL A 626 -8.54 -17.70 -1.87
CA VAL A 626 -9.46 -18.53 -2.65
C VAL A 626 -10.81 -17.84 -2.72
N TYR A 627 -11.31 -17.67 -3.94
CA TYR A 627 -12.67 -17.29 -4.24
C TYR A 627 -13.45 -18.53 -4.65
N PHE A 628 -14.50 -18.85 -3.93
CA PHE A 628 -15.37 -19.98 -4.20
C PHE A 628 -16.74 -19.49 -4.64
N ARG A 629 -17.19 -19.96 -5.80
CA ARG A 629 -18.52 -19.63 -6.35
C ARG A 629 -19.35 -20.87 -6.45
N GLU A 630 -20.48 -20.83 -5.76
CA GLU A 630 -21.47 -21.89 -5.73
C GLU A 630 -22.88 -21.29 -5.62
N ASN A 631 -23.82 -21.74 -6.44
CA ASN A 631 -25.23 -21.29 -6.42
C ASN A 631 -25.42 -19.76 -6.44
N GLY A 632 -24.47 -19.02 -7.04
CA GLY A 632 -24.49 -17.55 -7.10
C GLY A 632 -23.90 -16.84 -5.90
N GLU A 633 -23.51 -17.56 -4.84
CA GLU A 633 -22.78 -17.00 -3.72
C GLU A 633 -21.27 -16.97 -3.97
N LEU A 634 -20.62 -15.94 -3.45
CA LEU A 634 -19.17 -15.78 -3.43
C LEU A 634 -18.65 -15.84 -2.00
N LYS A 635 -17.82 -16.83 -1.71
CA LYS A 635 -17.13 -17.02 -0.42
C LYS A 635 -15.63 -16.89 -0.62
N THR A 636 -14.90 -16.40 0.39
CA THR A 636 -13.45 -16.25 0.36
C THR A 636 -12.80 -16.97 1.52
N ARG A 637 -11.60 -17.55 1.29
CA ARG A 637 -10.70 -18.03 2.35
C ARG A 637 -9.27 -17.58 2.07
N ASN A 638 -8.53 -17.31 3.13
CA ASN A 638 -7.18 -16.77 3.08
C ASN A 638 -6.17 -17.78 3.65
N TYR A 639 -4.98 -17.83 3.09
CA TYR A 639 -3.96 -18.79 3.46
C TYR A 639 -2.60 -18.12 3.56
N ALA A 640 -1.76 -18.60 4.46
CA ALA A 640 -0.35 -18.23 4.53
C ALA A 640 0.51 -19.49 4.72
N VAL A 641 1.44 -19.72 3.78
CA VAL A 641 2.24 -20.94 3.74
C VAL A 641 3.71 -20.57 3.85
N LYS A 642 4.40 -21.11 4.87
CA LYS A 642 5.85 -20.94 5.03
C LYS A 642 6.62 -21.62 3.90
N ALA A 643 7.80 -21.11 3.57
CA ALA A 643 8.70 -21.77 2.65
C ALA A 643 9.09 -23.18 3.16
N GLY A 644 8.92 -24.18 2.32
CA GLY A 644 9.14 -25.59 2.63
C GLY A 644 7.91 -26.33 3.15
N ASP A 645 6.79 -25.64 3.38
CA ASP A 645 5.56 -26.22 3.90
C ASP A 645 4.50 -26.51 2.83
N ALA A 646 3.54 -27.34 3.21
CA ALA A 646 2.31 -27.57 2.47
C ALA A 646 1.13 -27.67 3.43
N ILE A 647 0.01 -27.04 3.08
CA ILE A 647 -1.24 -27.12 3.83
C ILE A 647 -2.37 -27.53 2.91
N THR A 648 -3.31 -28.34 3.41
CA THR A 648 -4.50 -28.74 2.67
C THR A 648 -5.74 -28.24 3.38
N ASP A 649 -6.66 -27.67 2.61
CA ASP A 649 -7.99 -27.29 3.09
C ASP A 649 -9.05 -28.01 2.29
N THR A 650 -10.20 -28.25 2.96
CA THR A 650 -11.34 -28.99 2.44
C THR A 650 -12.55 -28.10 2.39
N TRP A 651 -13.24 -28.12 1.26
CA TRP A 651 -14.48 -27.41 1.03
C TRP A 651 -15.60 -28.43 0.84
N MET A 652 -16.69 -28.27 1.58
CA MET A 652 -17.91 -29.06 1.35
C MET A 652 -18.60 -28.51 0.12
N LEU A 653 -19.17 -29.38 -0.71
CA LEU A 653 -19.85 -29.04 -1.96
C LEU A 653 -21.35 -29.28 -1.78
N ASP A 654 -22.14 -28.26 -2.07
CA ASP A 654 -23.60 -28.30 -2.00
C ASP A 654 -24.24 -28.39 -3.40
N SER A 655 -23.39 -28.41 -4.45
CA SER A 655 -23.86 -28.50 -5.85
C SER A 655 -22.89 -29.30 -6.72
N GLU A 656 -23.40 -29.79 -7.86
CA GLU A 656 -22.62 -30.52 -8.88
C GLU A 656 -21.72 -29.57 -9.72
N LYS A 657 -21.99 -28.27 -9.71
CA LYS A 657 -21.26 -27.26 -10.50
C LYS A 657 -20.72 -26.18 -9.57
N PHE A 658 -19.40 -26.05 -9.56
CA PHE A 658 -18.72 -25.07 -8.73
C PHE A 658 -17.44 -24.55 -9.39
N LYS A 659 -16.95 -23.42 -8.89
CA LYS A 659 -15.70 -22.82 -9.33
C LYS A 659 -14.88 -22.31 -8.17
N PHE A 660 -13.64 -22.78 -8.09
CA PHE A 660 -12.61 -22.21 -7.24
C PHE A 660 -11.64 -21.37 -8.09
N GLU A 661 -11.27 -20.22 -7.57
CA GLU A 661 -10.24 -19.34 -8.13
C GLU A 661 -9.23 -19.03 -7.03
N VAL A 662 -7.98 -19.43 -7.22
CA VAL A 662 -6.87 -19.22 -6.28
C VAL A 662 -5.94 -18.16 -6.84
N TYR A 663 -5.71 -17.12 -6.07
CA TYR A 663 -4.80 -16.02 -6.41
C TYR A 663 -3.61 -16.02 -5.46
N GLY A 664 -2.43 -15.76 -5.99
CA GLY A 664 -1.19 -15.55 -5.28
C GLY A 664 -0.38 -14.39 -5.87
N PRO A 665 0.83 -14.11 -5.34
CA PRO A 665 1.68 -13.04 -5.82
C PRO A 665 2.06 -13.18 -7.32
N ASN A 666 2.46 -12.06 -7.92
CA ASN A 666 2.98 -12.00 -9.29
C ASN A 666 2.09 -12.70 -10.32
N GLY A 667 0.75 -12.53 -10.22
CA GLY A 667 -0.19 -13.14 -11.16
C GLY A 667 -0.29 -14.66 -11.11
N PHE A 668 0.19 -15.31 -10.04
CA PHE A 668 -0.07 -16.71 -9.80
C PHE A 668 -1.57 -16.95 -9.68
N TYR A 669 -2.09 -17.83 -10.54
CA TYR A 669 -3.51 -18.10 -10.60
C TYR A 669 -3.80 -19.58 -10.89
N ARG A 670 -4.79 -20.14 -10.20
CA ARG A 670 -5.37 -21.47 -10.47
C ARG A 670 -6.87 -21.34 -10.47
N ALA A 671 -7.53 -21.96 -11.45
CA ALA A 671 -8.98 -22.09 -11.40
C ALA A 671 -9.39 -23.54 -11.63
N PHE A 672 -10.31 -24.02 -10.78
CA PHE A 672 -10.91 -25.34 -10.86
C PHE A 672 -12.40 -25.15 -11.10
N LYS A 673 -12.80 -25.24 -12.36
CA LYS A 673 -14.22 -25.24 -12.75
C LYS A 673 -14.64 -26.69 -12.96
N VAL A 674 -15.41 -27.20 -12.03
CA VAL A 674 -15.80 -28.61 -11.98
C VAL A 674 -17.28 -28.74 -12.27
N ASN A 675 -17.62 -29.79 -13.05
CA ASN A 675 -18.92 -30.39 -13.12
C ASN A 675 -18.71 -31.87 -12.77
N VAL A 676 -19.20 -32.30 -11.62
CA VAL A 676 -18.94 -33.62 -11.04
C VAL A 676 -19.28 -34.75 -12.03
N GLU A 677 -20.36 -34.62 -12.79
CA GLU A 677 -20.78 -35.60 -13.79
C GLU A 677 -19.78 -35.77 -14.96
N THR A 678 -19.00 -34.72 -15.25
CA THR A 678 -18.13 -34.68 -16.44
C THR A 678 -16.64 -34.63 -16.11
N ASN A 679 -16.27 -34.59 -14.84
CA ASN A 679 -14.87 -34.58 -14.45
C ASN A 679 -14.21 -35.96 -14.75
N SER A 680 -13.25 -35.96 -15.65
CA SER A 680 -12.66 -37.16 -16.20
C SER A 680 -11.14 -37.23 -16.08
N PHE A 681 -10.50 -36.20 -15.52
CA PHE A 681 -9.07 -36.16 -15.37
C PHE A 681 -8.59 -35.49 -14.06
N GLU A 682 -7.40 -35.87 -13.63
CA GLU A 682 -6.59 -35.15 -12.65
C GLU A 682 -5.37 -34.57 -13.37
N SER A 683 -4.89 -33.41 -12.94
CA SER A 683 -3.65 -32.82 -13.47
C SER A 683 -2.73 -32.31 -12.38
N LYS A 684 -1.44 -32.37 -12.65
CA LYS A 684 -0.38 -31.88 -11.78
C LYS A 684 0.66 -31.13 -12.57
N LEU A 685 1.15 -30.02 -12.05
CA LEU A 685 2.14 -29.13 -12.66
C LEU A 685 3.44 -29.17 -11.87
N TRP A 686 4.58 -29.23 -12.59
CA TRP A 686 5.93 -29.04 -12.05
C TRP A 686 6.69 -28.03 -12.87
N TYR A 687 7.58 -27.31 -12.21
CA TYR A 687 8.61 -26.52 -12.88
C TYR A 687 9.74 -27.47 -13.37
N GLN A 688 10.17 -27.29 -14.62
CA GLN A 688 11.24 -28.11 -15.17
C GLN A 688 12.60 -27.73 -14.58
N GLU A 689 13.38 -28.73 -14.22
CA GLU A 689 14.73 -28.57 -13.73
C GLU A 689 15.76 -28.79 -14.85
N SER A 690 16.84 -28.02 -14.84
CA SER A 690 18.07 -28.24 -15.58
C SER A 690 18.94 -29.26 -14.85
N LYS A 691 20.07 -29.68 -15.47
CA LYS A 691 20.98 -30.66 -14.88
C LYS A 691 21.59 -30.26 -13.54
N ASP A 692 21.69 -28.96 -13.27
CA ASP A 692 22.16 -28.37 -12.00
C ASP A 692 21.04 -28.14 -10.97
N ARG A 693 19.86 -28.75 -11.16
CA ARG A 693 18.68 -28.68 -10.31
C ARG A 693 18.10 -27.29 -10.15
N LYS A 694 18.35 -26.37 -11.09
CA LYS A 694 17.72 -25.06 -11.17
C LYS A 694 16.56 -25.11 -12.14
N PHE A 695 15.53 -24.29 -11.92
CA PHE A 695 14.44 -24.16 -12.86
C PHE A 695 14.92 -23.52 -14.16
N ASN A 696 14.50 -24.11 -15.29
CA ASN A 696 14.91 -23.66 -16.62
C ASN A 696 13.91 -22.69 -17.27
N GLY A 697 12.82 -22.35 -16.58
CA GLY A 697 11.79 -21.45 -17.05
C GLY A 697 10.60 -22.13 -17.76
N ASN A 698 10.63 -23.46 -17.92
CA ASN A 698 9.57 -24.25 -18.53
C ASN A 698 8.76 -25.04 -17.48
N ILE A 699 7.65 -25.64 -17.92
CA ILE A 699 6.78 -26.46 -17.07
C ILE A 699 6.50 -27.81 -17.68
N ASP A 700 6.25 -28.78 -16.81
CA ASP A 700 5.72 -30.10 -17.13
C ASP A 700 4.34 -30.29 -16.53
N LEU A 701 3.43 -30.84 -17.30
CA LEU A 701 2.10 -31.24 -16.89
C LEU A 701 1.99 -32.77 -16.92
N GLN A 702 1.49 -33.36 -15.85
CA GLN A 702 0.98 -34.72 -15.86
C GLN A 702 -0.54 -34.67 -15.88
N ILE A 703 -1.14 -35.36 -16.83
CA ILE A 703 -2.60 -35.47 -16.93
C ILE A 703 -2.94 -36.95 -16.84
N LYS A 704 -3.83 -37.31 -15.91
CA LYS A 704 -4.27 -38.69 -15.66
C LYS A 704 -5.74 -38.81 -15.97
N ASN A 705 -6.13 -39.83 -16.74
CA ASN A 705 -7.52 -40.18 -16.91
C ASN A 705 -8.04 -40.93 -15.69
N ILE A 706 -9.07 -40.39 -15.03
CA ILE A 706 -9.75 -41.01 -13.87
C ILE A 706 -11.12 -41.60 -14.23
N SER A 707 -11.55 -41.44 -15.50
CA SER A 707 -12.84 -41.96 -15.96
C SER A 707 -12.75 -43.45 -16.34
N ALA A 708 -13.91 -44.06 -16.51
CA ALA A 708 -14.02 -45.47 -16.96
C ALA A 708 -13.68 -45.65 -18.45
N ASN A 709 -13.70 -44.60 -19.25
CA ASN A 709 -13.59 -44.61 -20.71
C ASN A 709 -12.29 -43.93 -21.18
N ASN A 710 -11.92 -44.15 -22.45
CA ASN A 710 -10.88 -43.36 -23.11
C ASN A 710 -11.36 -41.91 -23.28
N ILE A 711 -10.48 -40.94 -23.03
CA ILE A 711 -10.79 -39.52 -23.15
C ILE A 711 -9.79 -38.81 -24.06
N GLN A 712 -10.24 -37.72 -24.67
CA GLN A 712 -9.35 -36.73 -25.26
C GLN A 712 -9.34 -35.47 -24.40
N VAL A 713 -8.16 -35.03 -24.03
CA VAL A 713 -7.93 -33.83 -23.23
C VAL A 713 -7.24 -32.78 -24.09
N GLU A 714 -7.70 -31.55 -24.04
CA GLU A 714 -7.09 -30.39 -24.68
C GLU A 714 -6.34 -29.56 -23.62
N VAL A 715 -5.10 -29.21 -23.93
CA VAL A 715 -4.32 -28.17 -23.24
C VAL A 715 -4.35 -26.94 -24.15
N VAL A 716 -5.08 -25.93 -23.78
CA VAL A 716 -5.36 -24.72 -24.57
C VAL A 716 -4.58 -23.56 -23.98
N ASP A 717 -3.65 -23.00 -24.75
CA ASP A 717 -2.99 -21.74 -24.38
C ASP A 717 -4.00 -20.59 -24.52
N LEU A 718 -4.17 -19.81 -23.45
CA LEU A 718 -5.14 -18.73 -23.41
C LEU A 718 -4.53 -17.36 -23.75
N ALA A 719 -3.18 -17.23 -23.71
CA ALA A 719 -2.54 -15.92 -23.76
C ALA A 719 -1.36 -15.81 -24.74
N TYR A 720 -0.51 -16.82 -24.86
CA TYR A 720 0.83 -16.63 -25.47
C TYR A 720 0.99 -17.28 -26.84
N GLY A 721 -0.11 -17.68 -27.46
CA GLY A 721 -0.15 -18.06 -28.89
C GLY A 721 0.46 -19.43 -29.23
N THR A 722 0.66 -20.33 -28.25
CA THR A 722 1.21 -21.67 -28.49
C THR A 722 0.15 -22.67 -29.00
N GLY A 723 -1.11 -22.26 -29.04
CA GLY A 723 -2.22 -23.04 -29.63
C GLY A 723 -2.81 -24.11 -28.71
N ILE A 724 -3.31 -25.19 -29.31
CA ILE A 724 -4.00 -26.29 -28.62
C ILE A 724 -3.22 -27.59 -28.83
N LYS A 725 -2.93 -28.29 -27.73
CA LYS A 725 -2.39 -29.66 -27.73
C LYS A 725 -3.49 -30.63 -27.33
N THR A 726 -3.84 -31.58 -28.19
CA THR A 726 -4.82 -32.66 -27.90
C THR A 726 -4.10 -33.93 -27.52
N ILE A 727 -4.50 -34.57 -26.43
CA ILE A 727 -3.92 -35.76 -25.86
C ILE A 727 -5.01 -36.81 -25.69
N THR A 728 -4.78 -38.02 -26.21
CA THR A 728 -5.66 -39.17 -25.96
C THR A 728 -5.12 -39.99 -24.80
N LEU A 729 -5.95 -40.32 -23.85
CA LEU A 729 -5.63 -41.11 -22.66
C LEU A 729 -6.59 -42.29 -22.54
N SER A 730 -6.03 -43.48 -22.44
CA SER A 730 -6.78 -44.69 -22.09
C SER A 730 -7.21 -44.65 -20.61
N LYS A 731 -8.10 -45.54 -20.21
CA LYS A 731 -8.53 -45.68 -18.81
C LYS A 731 -7.30 -45.80 -17.88
N ASN A 732 -7.24 -45.01 -16.82
CA ASN A 732 -6.16 -44.96 -15.84
C ASN A 732 -4.76 -44.57 -16.41
N GLU A 733 -4.66 -44.24 -17.70
CA GLU A 733 -3.40 -43.77 -18.29
C GLU A 733 -3.08 -42.36 -17.82
N TYR A 734 -1.78 -42.07 -17.67
CA TYR A 734 -1.28 -40.72 -17.51
C TYR A 734 -0.28 -40.37 -18.61
N LYS A 735 -0.25 -39.12 -19.01
CA LYS A 735 0.79 -38.60 -19.93
C LYS A 735 1.40 -37.33 -19.39
N LYS A 736 2.69 -37.19 -19.67
CA LYS A 736 3.46 -35.98 -19.37
C LYS A 736 3.49 -35.10 -20.63
N VAL A 737 3.25 -33.80 -20.45
CA VAL A 737 3.29 -32.79 -21.51
C VAL A 737 4.22 -31.67 -21.06
N SER A 738 5.26 -31.44 -21.83
CA SER A 738 6.18 -30.33 -21.61
C SER A 738 5.70 -29.10 -22.38
N LEU A 739 5.72 -27.94 -21.74
CA LEU A 739 5.40 -26.65 -22.34
C LEU A 739 6.67 -25.79 -22.31
N ASP A 740 7.11 -25.38 -23.51
CA ASP A 740 8.20 -24.43 -23.71
C ASP A 740 7.67 -23.01 -23.58
N LEU A 741 8.18 -22.25 -22.62
CA LEU A 741 7.75 -20.89 -22.28
C LEU A 741 8.78 -19.83 -22.67
N LEU A 742 9.79 -20.17 -23.48
CA LEU A 742 10.86 -19.24 -23.85
C LEU A 742 10.32 -17.95 -24.51
N LYS A 743 9.33 -18.09 -25.39
CA LYS A 743 8.73 -16.95 -26.11
C LYS A 743 7.89 -16.01 -25.26
N SER A 744 7.37 -16.53 -24.15
CA SER A 744 6.57 -15.77 -23.18
C SER A 744 7.38 -15.32 -21.97
N HIS A 745 8.71 -15.42 -21.99
CA HIS A 745 9.58 -15.08 -20.85
C HIS A 745 9.22 -15.84 -19.57
N SER A 746 8.93 -17.13 -19.69
CA SER A 746 8.51 -18.05 -18.60
C SER A 746 7.12 -17.79 -18.01
N TRP A 747 6.32 -16.95 -18.67
CA TRP A 747 4.91 -16.79 -18.35
C TRP A 747 4.06 -17.89 -18.98
N TYR A 748 3.01 -18.34 -18.27
CA TYR A 748 2.05 -19.33 -18.75
C TYR A 748 0.63 -18.97 -18.36
N ASP A 749 -0.32 -19.26 -19.24
CA ASP A 749 -1.76 -19.23 -18.98
C ASP A 749 -2.45 -20.25 -19.90
N PHE A 750 -2.83 -21.38 -19.36
CA PHE A 750 -3.46 -22.44 -20.14
C PHE A 750 -4.60 -23.11 -19.39
N LEU A 751 -5.58 -23.59 -20.18
CA LEU A 751 -6.73 -24.34 -19.72
C LEU A 751 -6.59 -25.81 -20.11
N ILE A 752 -6.77 -26.73 -19.17
CA ILE A 752 -6.93 -28.16 -19.39
C ILE A 752 -8.42 -28.47 -19.36
N ARG A 753 -8.94 -29.14 -20.40
CA ARG A 753 -10.33 -29.56 -20.46
C ARG A 753 -10.50 -30.84 -21.23
N THR A 754 -11.57 -31.60 -20.96
CA THR A 754 -11.99 -32.69 -21.85
C THR A 754 -12.49 -32.12 -23.17
N LYS A 755 -12.05 -32.69 -24.30
CA LYS A 755 -12.42 -32.22 -25.64
C LYS A 755 -13.95 -32.18 -25.82
N GLY A 756 -14.46 -31.06 -26.31
CA GLY A 756 -15.89 -30.83 -26.47
C GLY A 756 -16.60 -30.28 -25.25
N THR A 757 -15.96 -30.23 -24.09
CA THR A 757 -16.52 -29.65 -22.86
C THR A 757 -16.13 -28.18 -22.73
N LYS A 758 -17.12 -27.28 -22.58
CA LYS A 758 -16.88 -25.85 -22.36
C LYS A 758 -17.11 -25.44 -20.89
N GLU A 759 -17.83 -26.24 -20.15
CA GLU A 759 -18.30 -25.90 -18.79
C GLU A 759 -17.40 -26.33 -17.65
N ALA A 760 -16.45 -27.24 -17.92
CA ALA A 760 -15.48 -27.74 -16.95
C ALA A 760 -14.06 -27.62 -17.46
N GLY A 761 -13.11 -27.41 -16.56
CA GLY A 761 -11.69 -27.32 -16.89
C GLY A 761 -10.87 -26.67 -15.80
N TRP A 762 -9.56 -26.96 -15.82
CA TRP A 762 -8.60 -26.46 -14.85
C TRP A 762 -7.64 -25.48 -15.54
N GLN A 763 -7.59 -24.25 -15.05
CA GLN A 763 -6.70 -23.20 -15.58
C GLN A 763 -5.50 -23.00 -14.66
N TYR A 764 -4.35 -22.87 -15.27
CA TYR A 764 -3.08 -22.59 -14.62
C TYR A 764 -2.44 -21.39 -15.27
N ALA A 765 -2.15 -20.34 -14.47
CA ALA A 765 -1.40 -19.17 -14.93
C ALA A 765 -0.38 -18.72 -13.89
N GLY A 766 0.65 -18.03 -14.34
CA GLY A 766 1.73 -17.51 -13.51
C GLY A 766 3.05 -17.39 -14.26
N HIS A 767 4.12 -17.22 -13.51
CA HIS A 767 5.49 -17.11 -13.98
C HIS A 767 6.37 -18.19 -13.33
N VAL A 768 7.32 -18.76 -14.06
CA VAL A 768 8.32 -19.68 -13.50
C VAL A 768 9.51 -18.87 -13.02
N GLU A 769 9.65 -18.74 -11.71
CA GLU A 769 10.77 -18.02 -11.11
C GLU A 769 12.06 -18.86 -11.19
N THR A 770 13.07 -18.30 -11.83
CA THR A 770 14.36 -19.01 -12.09
C THR A 770 15.52 -18.49 -11.25
N GLY A 771 15.26 -17.57 -10.30
CA GLY A 771 16.30 -16.86 -9.56
C GLY A 771 17.08 -15.84 -10.40
N LYS A 772 16.58 -15.50 -11.58
CA LYS A 772 17.16 -14.50 -12.49
C LYS A 772 16.15 -13.44 -12.86
N GLU A 773 16.62 -12.24 -13.18
CA GLU A 773 15.79 -11.20 -13.78
C GLU A 773 15.04 -11.75 -15.01
N SER A 774 13.80 -11.36 -15.18
CA SER A 774 12.93 -11.73 -16.30
C SER A 774 12.26 -10.48 -16.88
N PHE A 775 11.05 -10.65 -17.40
CA PHE A 775 10.19 -9.57 -17.90
C PHE A 775 8.81 -9.68 -17.27
N THR A 776 8.14 -8.57 -17.15
CA THR A 776 6.73 -8.51 -16.73
C THR A 776 5.83 -9.17 -17.77
N ASP A 777 4.60 -9.51 -17.37
CA ASP A 777 3.68 -10.32 -18.18
C ASP A 777 3.39 -9.70 -19.56
N PRO A 778 3.74 -10.38 -20.68
CA PRO A 778 3.45 -9.89 -22.04
C PRO A 778 1.96 -9.72 -22.33
N GLN A 779 1.08 -10.53 -21.72
CA GLN A 779 -0.36 -10.38 -21.85
C GLN A 779 -0.85 -9.08 -21.22
N MET A 780 -0.41 -8.80 -19.98
CA MET A 780 -0.70 -7.54 -19.30
C MET A 780 -0.10 -6.34 -20.06
N GLY A 781 1.06 -6.53 -20.70
CA GLY A 781 1.70 -5.53 -21.56
C GLY A 781 1.00 -5.28 -22.89
N GLY A 782 -0.04 -6.04 -23.27
CA GLY A 782 -0.78 -5.88 -24.52
C GLY A 782 0.08 -6.13 -25.79
N ILE A 783 1.06 -7.04 -25.71
CA ILE A 783 1.99 -7.36 -26.82
C ILE A 783 1.89 -8.80 -27.32
N VAL A 784 0.96 -9.59 -26.80
CA VAL A 784 0.62 -10.96 -27.22
C VAL A 784 -0.86 -11.10 -27.56
#